data_56433f0bf97d71c28de54c72e235291a
#
_entry.id   56433f0bf97d71c28de54c72e235291a
#
_cell.length_a   1.000
_cell.length_b   1.000
_cell.length_c   1.000
_cell.angle_alpha   90.00
_cell.angle_beta   90.00
_cell.angle_gamma   90.00
#
_symmetry.space_group_name_H-M   'P 1'
#
loop_
_entity.id
_entity.type
_entity.pdbx_description
1 polymer ?
#
loop_
_entity_poly.entity_id
_entity_poly.type
_entity_poly.pdbx_seq_one_letter_code
_entity_poly.pdbx_strand_id
1 'polypeptide(L)'
;MKISVFPVRLSVLVLSLPAVSAVLAQTGPAPALNEVVVTGSRVAGPRESQPFGTSVITDVDIQRIGAATVNDAIMRLLGVVGRQDFYGGGDYALDLRGFGSTASSNQVVIVDGVRINEADLSGTRLAGIPIESVLQIEVIRGSGAVLYGEGATGGVIIVTTKAGAGAARKNAASLYAGAGSYGLREGRANATLASGGFSLDVNAMNRKADNHRDNFRSETDAVSAVAQWSNEWLRLGASRAQDSLDTGLPGGLTAAQYQNNPRQTTTPQSKASIDNVRNGLFAEAALGDWQLLADAGWRDKKLRSVSAFGAFDYDVKATNYGLRAVHSAKQSVFSNRLVLGTDYASWQREVLGGSTATQASRAFYFRDELTVASIGTVLSVGARTERIKKDIAGTSSGLADRQNAWELGLNQPLNKEVSVYGRVGRSFRLANADEFNFTSPGVTLLPQRSTDVEIGSRYASGRVKMEARLYRSSLTNEIGFDPNAAGPFGRGANVNFDPTRRSGLELDGSYAYAENLKLRVNAALRKSTFSSGPYAGKDVPLAPNRTFAAHADWTPVAGHLVSGGLNWVSSQHPDFANQCSIPAYTTADARYAYQWQKAEVSLGITNLFDRKFYTQAFRCAAGVTNSIYPEAGRAIVAAVRIKF
;
A
#
# COMPACT_ATOMS: atom_id res chain seq x y z
N MET A 1 35.79 24.58 -46.72
CA MET A 1 34.41 24.93 -46.34
C MET A 1 34.40 25.08 -44.82
N LYS A 2 34.44 26.33 -44.32
CA LYS A 2 34.56 26.65 -42.89
C LYS A 2 33.19 26.58 -42.24
N ILE A 3 33.00 25.74 -41.23
CA ILE A 3 31.79 25.68 -40.40
C ILE A 3 32.08 26.53 -39.14
N SER A 4 31.31 27.60 -39.02
CA SER A 4 31.33 28.55 -37.92
C SER A 4 30.58 27.96 -36.71
N VAL A 5 31.26 27.91 -35.57
CA VAL A 5 30.69 27.53 -34.26
C VAL A 5 30.20 28.79 -33.57
N PHE A 6 28.89 28.88 -33.32
CA PHE A 6 28.31 29.94 -32.49
C PHE A 6 28.36 29.52 -31.01
N PRO A 7 28.87 30.35 -30.11
CA PRO A 7 28.80 30.09 -28.68
C PRO A 7 27.44 30.54 -28.12
N VAL A 8 26.67 29.59 -27.58
CA VAL A 8 25.46 29.88 -26.79
C VAL A 8 25.93 30.38 -25.41
N ARG A 9 25.72 31.67 -25.15
CA ARG A 9 25.89 32.24 -23.81
C ARG A 9 24.71 31.87 -22.93
N LEU A 10 24.96 31.04 -21.92
CA LEU A 10 24.02 30.75 -20.86
C LEU A 10 23.96 31.93 -19.90
N SER A 11 22.91 32.75 -19.98
CA SER A 11 22.66 33.82 -19.01
C SER A 11 22.08 33.21 -17.73
N VAL A 12 22.84 33.23 -16.66
CA VAL A 12 22.37 32.87 -15.31
C VAL A 12 21.48 34.00 -14.81
N LEU A 13 20.18 33.72 -14.73
CA LEU A 13 19.20 34.61 -14.12
C LEU A 13 19.30 34.47 -12.61
N VAL A 14 19.99 35.40 -11.95
CA VAL A 14 20.02 35.54 -10.49
C VAL A 14 18.68 36.14 -10.07
N LEU A 15 17.76 35.31 -9.53
CA LEU A 15 16.56 35.81 -8.87
C LEU A 15 16.96 36.40 -7.51
N SER A 16 17.00 37.74 -7.44
CA SER A 16 17.06 38.48 -6.20
C SER A 16 15.74 38.34 -5.45
N LEU A 17 15.73 37.59 -4.34
CA LEU A 17 14.64 37.54 -3.39
C LEU A 17 14.48 38.90 -2.70
N PRO A 18 13.30 39.56 -2.75
CA PRO A 18 13.06 40.74 -1.94
C PRO A 18 12.99 40.34 -0.46
N ALA A 19 13.64 41.10 0.40
CA ALA A 19 13.53 40.98 1.85
C ALA A 19 12.05 41.20 2.25
N VAL A 20 11.38 40.14 2.65
CA VAL A 20 10.01 40.23 3.20
C VAL A 20 10.09 40.72 4.63
N SER A 21 9.71 41.96 4.85
CA SER A 21 9.48 42.52 6.18
C SER A 21 8.45 41.69 6.93
N ALA A 22 8.83 41.21 8.12
CA ALA A 22 7.95 40.44 8.99
C ALA A 22 6.72 41.28 9.40
N VAL A 23 5.60 41.04 8.78
CA VAL A 23 4.30 41.50 9.29
C VAL A 23 3.96 40.59 10.46
N LEU A 24 3.92 41.15 11.66
CA LEU A 24 3.43 40.47 12.87
C LEU A 24 1.96 40.07 12.62
N ALA A 25 1.74 38.80 12.32
CA ALA A 25 0.42 38.24 12.13
C ALA A 25 -0.31 38.21 13.48
N GLN A 26 -1.51 38.75 13.49
CA GLN A 26 -2.45 38.61 14.61
C GLN A 26 -2.65 37.11 14.90
N THR A 27 -2.47 36.72 16.15
CA THR A 27 -2.69 35.36 16.64
C THR A 27 -4.17 35.03 16.69
N GLY A 28 -4.74 34.63 15.58
CA GLY A 28 -6.01 33.92 15.57
C GLY A 28 -5.84 32.53 16.23
N PRO A 29 -6.90 31.88 16.71
CA PRO A 29 -6.81 30.54 17.26
C PRO A 29 -6.17 29.61 16.23
N ALA A 30 -5.15 28.87 16.65
CA ALA A 30 -4.43 27.95 15.78
C ALA A 30 -5.40 26.96 15.14
N PRO A 31 -5.30 26.66 13.82
CA PRO A 31 -6.14 25.65 13.19
C PRO A 31 -5.89 24.30 13.87
N ALA A 32 -6.92 23.77 14.53
CA ALA A 32 -6.87 22.42 15.07
C ALA A 32 -6.73 21.43 13.92
N LEU A 33 -5.85 20.43 14.08
CA LEU A 33 -5.80 19.30 13.14
C LEU A 33 -7.13 18.55 13.27
N ASN A 34 -7.88 18.42 12.17
CA ASN A 34 -9.17 17.74 12.15
C ASN A 34 -9.07 16.32 12.73
N GLU A 35 -10.15 15.89 13.38
CA GLU A 35 -10.30 14.50 13.81
C GLU A 35 -10.20 13.58 12.59
N VAL A 36 -9.37 12.52 12.70
CA VAL A 36 -9.18 11.55 11.63
C VAL A 36 -10.05 10.34 11.92
N VAL A 37 -11.05 10.12 11.09
CA VAL A 37 -11.90 8.93 11.13
C VAL A 37 -11.21 7.81 10.35
N VAL A 38 -11.12 6.62 10.97
CA VAL A 38 -10.55 5.42 10.36
C VAL A 38 -11.60 4.32 10.26
N THR A 39 -11.45 3.48 9.26
CA THR A 39 -12.32 2.32 8.99
C THR A 39 -11.61 0.99 9.27
N GLY A 40 -10.41 1.05 9.83
CA GLY A 40 -9.57 -0.11 10.12
C GLY A 40 -10.18 -1.15 11.05
N SER A 41 -11.20 -0.79 11.82
CA SER A 41 -12.03 -1.71 12.60
C SER A 41 -13.23 -2.29 11.82
N ARG A 42 -13.27 -2.13 10.51
CA ARG A 42 -14.43 -2.39 9.63
C ARG A 42 -15.67 -1.54 9.93
N VAL A 43 -15.54 -0.59 10.83
CA VAL A 43 -16.56 0.41 11.20
C VAL A 43 -15.86 1.75 11.36
N ALA A 44 -16.45 2.80 10.85
CA ALA A 44 -15.92 4.15 11.00
C ALA A 44 -15.84 4.56 12.48
N GLY A 45 -14.71 5.10 12.88
CA GLY A 45 -14.50 5.57 14.25
C GLY A 45 -13.26 6.44 14.39
N PRO A 46 -13.11 7.16 15.53
CA PRO A 46 -11.93 7.97 15.78
C PRO A 46 -10.65 7.13 15.79
N ARG A 47 -9.61 7.61 15.12
CA ARG A 47 -8.28 6.98 15.14
C ARG A 47 -7.75 6.83 16.57
N GLU A 48 -7.96 7.82 17.38
CA GLU A 48 -7.46 7.95 18.74
C GLU A 48 -8.00 6.88 19.69
N SER A 49 -9.20 6.33 19.40
CA SER A 49 -9.82 5.27 20.22
C SER A 49 -9.35 3.85 19.85
N GLN A 50 -8.69 3.66 18.72
CA GLN A 50 -8.31 2.33 18.27
C GLN A 50 -7.15 1.76 19.10
N PRO A 51 -7.17 0.46 19.49
CA PRO A 51 -6.09 -0.18 20.24
C PRO A 51 -4.94 -0.67 19.33
N PHE A 52 -4.75 -0.03 18.17
CA PHE A 52 -3.67 -0.33 17.21
C PHE A 52 -3.25 0.91 16.43
N GLY A 53 -2.00 0.92 15.95
CA GLY A 53 -1.46 2.02 15.16
C GLY A 53 -2.02 2.06 13.74
N THR A 54 -2.47 3.23 13.30
CA THR A 54 -2.95 3.48 11.94
C THR A 54 -2.38 4.77 11.39
N SER A 55 -1.72 4.69 10.24
CA SER A 55 -1.29 5.87 9.49
C SER A 55 -2.33 6.20 8.41
N VAL A 56 -2.67 7.48 8.25
CA VAL A 56 -3.69 7.94 7.29
C VAL A 56 -3.10 8.96 6.35
N ILE A 57 -3.42 8.80 5.06
CA ILE A 57 -3.12 9.74 3.98
C ILE A 57 -4.46 10.17 3.38
N THR A 58 -4.72 11.47 3.33
CA THR A 58 -5.94 12.05 2.78
C THR A 58 -5.78 12.41 1.30
N ASP A 59 -6.87 12.64 0.59
CA ASP A 59 -6.86 13.14 -0.79
C ASP A 59 -6.14 14.49 -0.90
N VAL A 60 -6.24 15.33 0.14
CA VAL A 60 -5.49 16.60 0.23
C VAL A 60 -3.99 16.34 0.28
N ASP A 61 -3.53 15.38 1.10
CA ASP A 61 -2.12 14.99 1.18
C ASP A 61 -1.63 14.45 -0.18
N ILE A 62 -2.43 13.61 -0.85
CA ILE A 62 -2.15 13.05 -2.18
C ILE A 62 -1.96 14.17 -3.22
N GLN A 63 -2.90 15.13 -3.26
CA GLN A 63 -2.84 16.25 -4.20
C GLN A 63 -1.64 17.18 -3.93
N ARG A 64 -1.32 17.45 -2.66
CA ARG A 64 -0.19 18.32 -2.28
C ARG A 64 1.14 17.81 -2.77
N ILE A 65 1.41 16.52 -2.61
CA ILE A 65 2.65 15.92 -3.10
C ILE A 65 2.62 15.60 -4.60
N GLY A 66 1.45 15.65 -5.23
CA GLY A 66 1.25 15.26 -6.63
C GLY A 66 1.50 13.78 -6.87
N ALA A 67 1.06 12.91 -5.94
CA ALA A 67 1.23 11.47 -6.09
C ALA A 67 0.50 10.95 -7.34
N ALA A 68 1.17 10.07 -8.09
CA ALA A 68 0.62 9.48 -9.30
C ALA A 68 -0.18 8.20 -9.03
N THR A 69 0.17 7.47 -7.97
CA THR A 69 -0.45 6.20 -7.59
C THR A 69 -0.62 6.10 -6.07
N VAL A 70 -1.43 5.13 -5.63
CA VAL A 70 -1.56 4.79 -4.20
C VAL A 70 -0.21 4.36 -3.60
N ASN A 71 0.59 3.58 -4.34
CA ASN A 71 1.94 3.18 -3.94
C ASN A 71 2.84 4.40 -3.70
N ASP A 72 2.87 5.34 -4.64
CA ASP A 72 3.66 6.56 -4.56
C ASP A 72 3.32 7.38 -3.31
N ALA A 73 2.02 7.55 -3.02
CA ALA A 73 1.56 8.25 -1.83
C ALA A 73 2.03 7.58 -0.52
N ILE A 74 1.91 6.25 -0.42
CA ILE A 74 2.32 5.48 0.77
C ILE A 74 3.84 5.55 0.96
N MET A 75 4.62 5.34 -0.09
CA MET A 75 6.08 5.35 -0.02
C MET A 75 6.61 6.73 0.37
N ARG A 76 6.13 7.81 -0.26
CA ARG A 76 6.63 9.16 -0.04
C ARG A 76 6.18 9.77 1.28
N LEU A 77 4.93 9.54 1.71
CA LEU A 77 4.39 10.18 2.91
C LEU A 77 4.59 9.36 4.19
N LEU A 78 4.71 8.03 4.09
CA LEU A 78 4.85 7.17 5.26
C LEU A 78 6.23 6.48 5.37
N GLY A 79 7.11 6.67 4.38
CA GLY A 79 8.42 6.03 4.35
C GLY A 79 8.35 4.50 4.31
N VAL A 80 7.23 3.95 3.81
CA VAL A 80 7.09 2.51 3.58
C VAL A 80 8.01 2.11 2.43
N VAL A 81 8.80 1.07 2.64
CA VAL A 81 9.70 0.56 1.60
C VAL A 81 8.87 -0.13 0.52
N GLY A 82 9.06 0.28 -0.72
CA GLY A 82 8.51 -0.38 -1.89
C GLY A 82 9.61 -1.00 -2.73
N ARG A 83 9.33 -2.15 -3.32
CA ARG A 83 10.14 -2.77 -4.38
C ARG A 83 9.34 -2.78 -5.66
N GLN A 84 9.93 -2.30 -6.74
CA GLN A 84 9.26 -2.24 -8.03
C GLN A 84 8.74 -3.63 -8.43
N ASP A 85 7.48 -3.72 -8.79
CA ASP A 85 6.91 -4.94 -9.32
C ASP A 85 7.59 -5.33 -10.64
N PHE A 86 7.73 -6.62 -10.90
CA PHE A 86 8.39 -7.10 -12.13
C PHE A 86 7.67 -6.67 -13.40
N TYR A 87 6.36 -6.49 -13.33
CA TYR A 87 5.56 -5.97 -14.44
C TYR A 87 5.59 -4.45 -14.51
N GLY A 88 6.12 -3.74 -13.53
CA GLY A 88 6.26 -2.29 -13.53
C GLY A 88 4.91 -1.55 -13.51
N GLY A 89 4.70 -0.63 -14.44
CA GLY A 89 3.44 0.14 -14.54
C GLY A 89 3.14 1.06 -13.36
N GLY A 90 4.14 1.33 -12.49
CA GLY A 90 3.98 2.12 -11.26
C GLY A 90 3.54 1.31 -10.04
N ASP A 91 3.48 -0.02 -10.15
CA ASP A 91 3.21 -0.90 -9.01
C ASP A 91 4.48 -1.23 -8.22
N TYR A 92 4.32 -1.32 -6.90
CA TYR A 92 5.37 -1.64 -5.94
C TYR A 92 4.86 -2.64 -4.90
N ALA A 93 5.66 -3.64 -4.60
CA ALA A 93 5.47 -4.51 -3.43
C ALA A 93 5.85 -3.72 -2.17
N LEU A 94 4.86 -3.25 -1.43
CA LEU A 94 5.04 -2.49 -0.21
C LEU A 94 5.40 -3.42 0.96
N ASP A 95 6.37 -3.05 1.77
CA ASP A 95 6.79 -3.84 2.93
C ASP A 95 6.49 -3.12 4.24
N LEU A 96 5.45 -3.56 4.94
CA LEU A 96 4.95 -2.89 6.13
C LEU A 96 5.79 -3.14 7.39
N ARG A 97 6.40 -4.31 7.57
CA ARG A 97 7.19 -4.66 8.77
C ARG A 97 8.36 -5.63 8.51
N GLY A 98 9.00 -5.56 7.34
CA GLY A 98 10.21 -6.32 7.04
C GLY A 98 9.95 -7.79 6.69
N PHE A 99 8.95 -8.06 5.84
CA PHE A 99 8.70 -9.37 5.25
C PHE A 99 9.57 -9.65 4.01
N GLY A 100 10.28 -8.64 3.55
CA GLY A 100 11.20 -8.80 2.43
C GLY A 100 10.50 -9.26 1.15
N SER A 101 11.04 -10.29 0.51
CA SER A 101 10.51 -10.80 -0.76
C SER A 101 9.04 -11.26 -0.71
N THR A 102 8.51 -11.57 0.48
CA THR A 102 7.14 -12.08 0.66
C THR A 102 6.15 -11.02 1.17
N ALA A 103 6.53 -9.73 1.17
CA ALA A 103 5.73 -8.65 1.72
C ALA A 103 4.33 -8.56 1.12
N SER A 104 4.18 -8.69 -0.20
CA SER A 104 2.88 -8.64 -0.89
C SER A 104 1.90 -9.72 -0.42
N SER A 105 2.40 -10.93 -0.09
CA SER A 105 1.60 -12.04 0.42
C SER A 105 1.28 -11.93 1.91
N ASN A 106 1.98 -11.03 2.64
CA ASN A 106 1.80 -10.80 4.07
C ASN A 106 1.00 -9.54 4.39
N GLN A 107 0.31 -8.97 3.42
CA GLN A 107 -0.58 -7.84 3.58
C GLN A 107 -1.91 -8.05 2.87
N VAL A 108 -2.97 -7.46 3.41
CA VAL A 108 -4.28 -7.44 2.78
C VAL A 108 -4.56 -6.04 2.26
N VAL A 109 -5.08 -5.95 1.04
CA VAL A 109 -5.51 -4.70 0.41
C VAL A 109 -7.01 -4.71 0.22
N ILE A 110 -7.67 -3.68 0.72
CA ILE A 110 -9.11 -3.48 0.67
C ILE A 110 -9.40 -2.20 -0.10
N VAL A 111 -10.34 -2.24 -1.03
CA VAL A 111 -10.88 -1.06 -1.71
C VAL A 111 -12.39 -1.03 -1.50
N ASP A 112 -12.88 0.00 -0.82
CA ASP A 112 -14.32 0.15 -0.48
C ASP A 112 -14.96 -1.12 0.12
N GLY A 113 -14.24 -1.76 1.05
CA GLY A 113 -14.70 -2.98 1.72
C GLY A 113 -14.34 -4.29 1.01
N VAL A 114 -14.02 -4.27 -0.27
CA VAL A 114 -13.72 -5.46 -1.08
C VAL A 114 -12.21 -5.76 -1.08
N ARG A 115 -11.85 -7.00 -0.80
CA ARG A 115 -10.46 -7.48 -0.87
C ARG A 115 -10.03 -7.63 -2.33
N ILE A 116 -8.84 -7.10 -2.68
CA ILE A 116 -8.31 -7.13 -4.04
C ILE A 116 -6.92 -7.80 -4.17
N ASN A 117 -6.52 -8.58 -3.16
CA ASN A 117 -5.24 -9.29 -3.20
C ASN A 117 -5.13 -10.28 -4.37
N GLU A 118 -3.90 -10.54 -4.79
CA GLU A 118 -3.59 -11.51 -5.82
C GLU A 118 -3.62 -12.95 -5.29
N ALA A 119 -3.90 -13.90 -6.19
CA ALA A 119 -3.86 -15.34 -5.91
C ALA A 119 -2.45 -15.93 -6.07
N ASP A 120 -1.49 -15.12 -6.46
CA ASP A 120 -0.12 -15.48 -6.84
C ASP A 120 0.91 -14.53 -6.19
N LEU A 121 2.16 -14.60 -6.60
CA LEU A 121 3.25 -13.74 -6.11
C LEU A 121 3.24 -12.33 -6.68
N SER A 122 2.41 -12.02 -7.69
CA SER A 122 2.34 -10.65 -8.19
C SER A 122 1.82 -9.70 -7.11
N GLY A 123 2.34 -8.49 -7.09
CA GLY A 123 1.85 -7.43 -6.21
C GLY A 123 0.42 -7.03 -6.56
N THR A 124 -0.33 -6.58 -5.57
CA THR A 124 -1.66 -6.00 -5.82
C THR A 124 -1.52 -4.73 -6.66
N ARG A 125 -2.27 -4.64 -7.77
CA ARG A 125 -2.22 -3.51 -8.69
C ARG A 125 -2.85 -2.24 -8.09
N LEU A 126 -2.11 -1.57 -7.22
CA LEU A 126 -2.49 -0.29 -6.61
C LEU A 126 -2.40 0.88 -7.62
N ALA A 127 -1.52 0.77 -8.63
CA ALA A 127 -1.41 1.75 -9.71
C ALA A 127 -2.59 1.71 -10.68
N GLY A 128 -3.36 0.63 -10.72
CA GLY A 128 -4.62 0.51 -11.48
C GLY A 128 -5.83 1.16 -10.80
N ILE A 129 -5.66 1.77 -9.62
CA ILE A 129 -6.71 2.55 -8.94
C ILE A 129 -6.56 4.01 -9.38
N PRO A 130 -7.57 4.61 -10.06
CA PRO A 130 -7.51 6.02 -10.40
C PRO A 130 -7.32 6.88 -9.15
N ILE A 131 -6.16 7.53 -9.01
CA ILE A 131 -5.78 8.26 -7.79
C ILE A 131 -6.75 9.41 -7.47
N GLU A 132 -7.42 9.96 -8.46
CA GLU A 132 -8.46 10.99 -8.29
C GLU A 132 -9.72 10.47 -7.59
N SER A 133 -9.98 9.16 -7.63
CA SER A 133 -11.09 8.52 -6.92
C SER A 133 -10.83 8.40 -5.42
N VAL A 134 -9.57 8.40 -4.99
CA VAL A 134 -9.18 8.12 -3.60
C VAL A 134 -9.54 9.30 -2.69
N LEU A 135 -10.23 9.02 -1.58
CA LEU A 135 -10.49 9.95 -0.50
C LEU A 135 -9.43 9.82 0.60
N GLN A 136 -9.15 8.58 1.01
CA GLN A 136 -8.11 8.31 2.01
C GLN A 136 -7.49 6.92 1.83
N ILE A 137 -6.27 6.80 2.32
CA ILE A 137 -5.53 5.54 2.42
C ILE A 137 -5.19 5.35 3.89
N GLU A 138 -5.62 4.22 4.46
CA GLU A 138 -5.26 3.81 5.82
C GLU A 138 -4.25 2.67 5.74
N VAL A 139 -3.19 2.75 6.53
CA VAL A 139 -2.17 1.70 6.66
C VAL A 139 -2.11 1.26 8.10
N ILE A 140 -2.61 0.05 8.36
CA ILE A 140 -2.53 -0.65 9.64
C ILE A 140 -1.34 -1.59 9.57
N ARG A 141 -0.39 -1.46 10.49
CA ARG A 141 0.78 -2.34 10.54
C ARG A 141 0.59 -3.44 11.59
N GLY A 142 1.09 -4.64 11.31
CA GLY A 142 0.94 -5.83 12.15
C GLY A 142 -0.36 -6.58 11.92
N SER A 143 -0.68 -7.53 12.80
CA SER A 143 -1.81 -8.44 12.63
C SER A 143 -3.14 -7.72 12.41
N GLY A 144 -3.85 -8.07 11.35
CA GLY A 144 -5.23 -7.67 11.06
C GLY A 144 -6.15 -8.86 10.78
N ALA A 145 -5.70 -10.08 11.09
CA ALA A 145 -6.34 -11.30 10.61
C ALA A 145 -7.74 -11.56 11.21
N VAL A 146 -8.08 -11.03 12.36
CA VAL A 146 -9.44 -11.16 12.93
C VAL A 146 -10.47 -10.59 11.96
N LEU A 147 -10.26 -9.36 11.51
CA LEU A 147 -11.21 -8.66 10.64
C LEU A 147 -10.99 -8.93 9.15
N TYR A 148 -9.74 -9.17 8.73
CA TYR A 148 -9.38 -9.21 7.31
C TYR A 148 -8.92 -10.58 6.82
N GLY A 149 -8.79 -11.57 7.73
CA GLY A 149 -8.51 -12.97 7.41
C GLY A 149 -7.08 -13.26 6.98
N GLU A 150 -6.94 -14.29 6.19
CA GLU A 150 -5.68 -14.80 5.67
C GLU A 150 -4.80 -13.72 5.06
N GLY A 151 -3.48 -13.75 5.36
CA GLY A 151 -2.50 -12.84 4.77
C GLY A 151 -2.36 -11.49 5.48
N ALA A 152 -3.26 -11.11 6.40
CA ALA A 152 -3.14 -9.89 7.18
C ALA A 152 -2.12 -10.06 8.33
N THR A 153 -0.90 -10.50 8.02
CA THR A 153 0.17 -10.77 8.98
C THR A 153 1.06 -9.53 9.17
N GLY A 154 1.52 -8.94 8.09
CA GLY A 154 2.33 -7.71 8.10
C GLY A 154 1.50 -6.44 8.22
N GLY A 155 0.26 -6.48 7.77
CA GLY A 155 -0.66 -5.35 7.86
C GLY A 155 -1.83 -5.36 6.88
N VAL A 156 -2.55 -4.25 6.90
CA VAL A 156 -3.70 -4.01 6.01
C VAL A 156 -3.58 -2.61 5.40
N ILE A 157 -3.80 -2.51 4.10
CA ILE A 157 -3.93 -1.26 3.36
C ILE A 157 -5.39 -1.11 2.97
N ILE A 158 -6.04 -0.04 3.41
CA ILE A 158 -7.43 0.25 3.10
C ILE A 158 -7.47 1.52 2.26
N VAL A 159 -8.01 1.40 1.07
CA VAL A 159 -8.27 2.52 0.16
C VAL A 159 -9.76 2.79 0.17
N THR A 160 -10.14 3.95 0.69
CA THR A 160 -11.52 4.43 0.63
C THR A 160 -11.62 5.43 -0.51
N THR A 161 -12.49 5.15 -1.46
CA THR A 161 -12.76 6.09 -2.55
C THR A 161 -13.73 7.18 -2.09
N LYS A 162 -13.82 8.27 -2.84
CA LYS A 162 -14.80 9.34 -2.60
C LYS A 162 -16.23 8.80 -2.66
N ALA A 163 -16.51 7.83 -3.53
CA ALA A 163 -17.79 7.13 -3.59
C ALA A 163 -18.02 6.22 -2.39
N GLY A 164 -16.98 5.51 -1.93
CA GLY A 164 -17.02 4.59 -0.79
C GLY A 164 -17.27 5.26 0.56
N ALA A 165 -17.05 6.58 0.68
CA ALA A 165 -17.19 7.31 1.93
C ALA A 165 -18.62 7.45 2.47
N GLY A 166 -19.63 7.09 1.68
CA GLY A 166 -21.03 7.04 2.15
C GLY A 166 -21.74 8.39 2.36
N ALA A 167 -21.03 9.49 2.32
CA ALA A 167 -21.57 10.82 2.59
C ALA A 167 -22.45 11.37 1.45
N ALA A 168 -23.28 12.35 1.76
CA ALA A 168 -24.02 13.11 0.75
C ALA A 168 -23.06 13.66 -0.32
N ARG A 169 -23.30 13.32 -1.56
CA ARG A 169 -22.44 13.67 -2.69
C ARG A 169 -22.84 15.02 -3.26
N LYS A 170 -21.87 15.76 -3.80
CA LYS A 170 -22.08 17.01 -4.53
C LYS A 170 -21.57 16.85 -5.95
N ASN A 171 -22.21 17.52 -6.90
CA ASN A 171 -21.75 17.61 -8.27
C ASN A 171 -20.35 18.22 -8.29
N ALA A 172 -19.43 17.55 -8.94
CA ALA A 172 -18.04 17.98 -9.08
C ALA A 172 -17.42 17.27 -10.28
N ALA A 173 -16.48 17.93 -10.94
CA ALA A 173 -15.67 17.29 -11.96
C ALA A 173 -14.24 17.85 -11.92
N SER A 174 -13.27 17.08 -12.36
CA SER A 174 -11.93 17.59 -12.65
C SER A 174 -11.27 16.88 -13.83
N LEU A 175 -10.41 17.61 -14.51
CA LEU A 175 -9.53 17.12 -15.54
C LEU A 175 -8.09 17.40 -15.13
N TYR A 176 -7.20 16.46 -15.41
CA TYR A 176 -5.76 16.58 -15.19
C TYR A 176 -5.02 16.14 -16.45
N ALA A 177 -3.99 16.89 -16.85
CA ALA A 177 -3.06 16.51 -17.88
C ALA A 177 -1.64 16.78 -17.40
N GLY A 178 -0.75 15.80 -17.57
CA GLY A 178 0.64 15.87 -17.17
C GLY A 178 1.58 15.32 -18.24
N ALA A 179 2.78 15.89 -18.30
CA ALA A 179 3.86 15.39 -19.15
C ALA A 179 5.21 15.56 -18.41
N GLY A 180 6.17 14.69 -18.71
CA GLY A 180 7.42 14.74 -17.98
C GLY A 180 8.54 13.87 -18.53
N SER A 181 9.55 13.69 -17.71
CA SER A 181 10.72 12.86 -18.00
C SER A 181 10.34 11.44 -18.39
N TYR A 182 11.23 10.78 -19.11
CA TYR A 182 11.05 9.41 -19.58
C TYR A 182 9.81 9.23 -20.49
N GLY A 183 9.48 10.23 -21.29
CA GLY A 183 8.35 10.17 -22.20
C GLY A 183 6.98 10.13 -21.51
N LEU A 184 6.90 10.49 -20.22
CA LEU A 184 5.66 10.45 -19.46
C LEU A 184 4.60 11.36 -20.09
N ARG A 185 3.42 10.80 -20.30
CA ARG A 185 2.16 11.50 -20.61
C ARG A 185 1.06 10.90 -19.79
N GLU A 186 0.26 11.75 -19.15
CA GLU A 186 -0.80 11.29 -18.28
C GLU A 186 -2.03 12.18 -18.40
N GLY A 187 -3.21 11.56 -18.53
CA GLY A 187 -4.51 12.18 -18.49
C GLY A 187 -5.37 11.54 -17.42
N ARG A 188 -6.09 12.34 -16.64
CA ARG A 188 -7.05 11.87 -15.63
C ARG A 188 -8.32 12.70 -15.72
N ALA A 189 -9.46 12.06 -15.52
CA ALA A 189 -10.77 12.70 -15.45
C ALA A 189 -11.56 12.10 -14.29
N ASN A 190 -12.28 12.92 -13.57
CA ASN A 190 -13.26 12.44 -12.62
C ASN A 190 -14.53 13.30 -12.70
N ALA A 191 -15.68 12.69 -12.44
CA ALA A 191 -16.95 13.37 -12.33
C ALA A 191 -17.81 12.69 -11.25
N THR A 192 -18.50 13.50 -10.46
CA THR A 192 -19.55 13.08 -9.53
C THR A 192 -20.82 13.80 -9.92
N LEU A 193 -21.87 13.05 -10.18
CA LEU A 193 -23.23 13.54 -10.42
C LEU A 193 -24.11 13.06 -9.26
N ALA A 194 -24.82 13.98 -8.61
CA ALA A 194 -25.64 13.64 -7.44
C ALA A 194 -26.96 14.40 -7.45
N SER A 195 -28.06 13.71 -7.19
CA SER A 195 -29.42 14.29 -7.07
C SER A 195 -30.35 13.33 -6.34
N GLY A 196 -31.18 13.81 -5.40
CA GLY A 196 -32.27 13.06 -4.80
C GLY A 196 -31.85 11.74 -4.10
N GLY A 197 -30.70 11.72 -3.46
CA GLY A 197 -30.13 10.50 -2.83
C GLY A 197 -29.33 9.63 -3.77
N PHE A 198 -29.42 9.80 -5.08
CA PHE A 198 -28.59 9.09 -6.07
C PHE A 198 -27.26 9.80 -6.30
N SER A 199 -26.20 9.03 -6.50
CA SER A 199 -24.94 9.54 -7.05
C SER A 199 -24.31 8.56 -8.01
N LEU A 200 -23.59 9.13 -9.00
CA LEU A 200 -22.74 8.43 -9.94
C LEU A 200 -21.36 9.08 -9.90
N ASP A 201 -20.37 8.31 -9.52
CA ASP A 201 -18.96 8.71 -9.57
C ASP A 201 -18.27 7.95 -10.70
N VAL A 202 -17.62 8.68 -11.61
CA VAL A 202 -16.85 8.12 -12.74
C VAL A 202 -15.44 8.66 -12.71
N ASN A 203 -14.47 7.79 -12.87
CA ASN A 203 -13.05 8.13 -12.92
C ASN A 203 -12.41 7.44 -14.11
N ALA A 204 -11.53 8.14 -14.81
CA ALA A 204 -10.72 7.60 -15.90
C ALA A 204 -9.28 8.09 -15.78
N MET A 205 -8.34 7.24 -16.18
CA MET A 205 -6.91 7.53 -16.19
C MET A 205 -6.27 6.83 -17.40
N ASN A 206 -5.41 7.55 -18.12
CA ASN A 206 -4.44 6.97 -19.04
C ASN A 206 -3.05 7.48 -18.66
N ARG A 207 -2.09 6.59 -18.55
CA ARG A 207 -0.70 6.91 -18.25
C ARG A 207 0.22 6.10 -19.16
N LYS A 208 1.12 6.79 -19.85
CA LYS A 208 2.08 6.22 -20.76
C LYS A 208 3.47 6.78 -20.49
N ALA A 209 4.47 5.92 -20.43
CA ALA A 209 5.86 6.31 -20.22
C ALA A 209 6.83 5.31 -20.86
N ASP A 210 7.97 5.79 -21.34
CA ASP A 210 9.08 4.93 -21.78
C ASP A 210 9.83 4.36 -20.57
N ASN A 211 9.66 5.01 -19.42
CA ASN A 211 10.34 4.72 -18.16
C ASN A 211 11.88 4.86 -18.24
N HIS A 212 12.56 4.50 -17.14
CA HIS A 212 13.99 4.80 -16.96
C HIS A 212 14.93 3.73 -17.53
N ARG A 213 14.41 2.62 -18.05
CA ARG A 213 15.21 1.53 -18.65
C ARG A 213 14.79 1.22 -20.08
N ASP A 214 15.71 0.69 -20.85
CA ASP A 214 15.40 0.13 -22.16
C ASP A 214 14.49 -1.09 -21.99
N ASN A 215 13.52 -1.26 -22.91
CA ASN A 215 12.48 -2.28 -22.81
C ASN A 215 11.67 -2.22 -21.50
N PHE A 216 11.32 -1.01 -21.03
CA PHE A 216 10.50 -0.82 -19.84
C PHE A 216 9.31 0.12 -20.09
N ARG A 217 9.01 0.43 -21.35
CA ARG A 217 7.83 1.21 -21.70
C ARG A 217 6.60 0.58 -21.08
N SER A 218 5.75 1.41 -20.49
CA SER A 218 4.45 0.98 -19.96
C SER A 218 3.32 1.90 -20.38
N GLU A 219 2.14 1.31 -20.55
CA GLU A 219 0.88 2.00 -20.79
C GLU A 219 -0.16 1.42 -19.84
N THR A 220 -0.77 2.28 -19.03
CA THR A 220 -1.81 1.90 -18.07
C THR A 220 -3.06 2.70 -18.36
N ASP A 221 -4.18 2.01 -18.57
CA ASP A 221 -5.51 2.58 -18.65
C ASP A 221 -6.33 2.11 -17.44
N ALA A 222 -7.12 3.01 -16.86
CA ALA A 222 -8.03 2.63 -15.78
C ALA A 222 -9.32 3.45 -15.85
N VAL A 223 -10.43 2.78 -15.65
CA VAL A 223 -11.76 3.39 -15.54
C VAL A 223 -12.46 2.79 -14.34
N SER A 224 -13.12 3.62 -13.53
CA SER A 224 -14.01 3.14 -12.47
C SER A 224 -15.31 3.94 -12.46
N ALA A 225 -16.40 3.25 -12.13
CA ALA A 225 -17.70 3.85 -11.93
C ALA A 225 -18.36 3.26 -10.68
N VAL A 226 -18.98 4.11 -9.87
CA VAL A 226 -19.80 3.71 -8.72
C VAL A 226 -21.13 4.43 -8.81
N ALA A 227 -22.21 3.66 -8.92
CA ALA A 227 -23.58 4.15 -8.85
C ALA A 227 -24.16 3.75 -7.51
N GLN A 228 -24.77 4.69 -6.77
CA GLN A 228 -25.35 4.41 -5.47
C GLN A 228 -26.58 5.26 -5.20
N TRP A 229 -27.42 4.75 -4.34
CA TRP A 229 -28.55 5.44 -3.76
C TRP A 229 -28.51 5.35 -2.24
N SER A 230 -28.84 6.42 -1.56
CA SER A 230 -28.90 6.46 -0.10
C SER A 230 -30.04 7.35 0.39
N ASN A 231 -30.64 6.94 1.51
CA ASN A 231 -31.53 7.75 2.34
C ASN A 231 -31.03 7.74 3.79
N GLU A 232 -31.89 8.07 4.75
CA GLU A 232 -31.54 8.17 6.17
C GLU A 232 -31.10 6.84 6.79
N TRP A 233 -31.59 5.69 6.30
CA TRP A 233 -31.35 4.38 6.92
C TRP A 233 -30.75 3.33 5.98
N LEU A 234 -30.79 3.54 4.65
CA LEU A 234 -30.36 2.55 3.68
C LEU A 234 -29.44 3.19 2.63
N ARG A 235 -28.34 2.53 2.32
CA ARG A 235 -27.43 2.83 1.22
C ARG A 235 -27.23 1.56 0.38
N LEU A 236 -27.43 1.66 -0.91
CA LEU A 236 -27.21 0.57 -1.88
C LEU A 236 -26.32 1.08 -3.00
N GLY A 237 -25.48 0.22 -3.54
CA GLY A 237 -24.69 0.61 -4.69
C GLY A 237 -24.04 -0.52 -5.43
N ALA A 238 -23.60 -0.19 -6.65
CA ALA A 238 -22.86 -1.05 -7.53
C ALA A 238 -21.61 -0.34 -8.03
N SER A 239 -20.53 -1.08 -8.18
CA SER A 239 -19.25 -0.57 -8.67
C SER A 239 -18.72 -1.44 -9.82
N ARG A 240 -18.07 -0.80 -10.76
CA ARG A 240 -17.25 -1.46 -11.78
C ARG A 240 -15.94 -0.71 -11.93
N ALA A 241 -14.84 -1.44 -11.92
CA ALA A 241 -13.52 -0.90 -12.23
C ALA A 241 -12.81 -1.82 -13.23
N GLN A 242 -12.13 -1.24 -14.17
CA GLN A 242 -11.31 -1.94 -15.15
C GLN A 242 -9.98 -1.22 -15.23
N ASP A 243 -8.89 -1.98 -15.21
CA ASP A 243 -7.55 -1.50 -15.48
C ASP A 243 -6.79 -2.44 -16.41
N SER A 244 -5.98 -1.87 -17.28
CA SER A 244 -5.06 -2.61 -18.15
C SER A 244 -3.64 -2.08 -18.02
N LEU A 245 -2.67 -2.94 -18.26
CA LEU A 245 -1.26 -2.61 -18.34
C LEU A 245 -0.62 -3.34 -19.51
N ASP A 246 0.05 -2.61 -20.38
CA ASP A 246 1.02 -3.14 -21.34
C ASP A 246 2.41 -2.68 -20.96
N THR A 247 3.38 -3.60 -20.88
CA THR A 247 4.73 -3.28 -20.39
C THR A 247 5.83 -4.12 -21.01
N GLY A 248 7.00 -3.52 -21.18
CA GLY A 248 8.26 -4.25 -21.42
C GLY A 248 8.85 -4.75 -20.09
N LEU A 249 9.64 -5.81 -20.16
CA LEU A 249 10.28 -6.44 -19.01
C LEU A 249 11.81 -6.40 -19.19
N PRO A 250 12.53 -5.46 -18.54
CA PRO A 250 13.95 -5.20 -18.83
C PRO A 250 14.94 -6.22 -18.23
N GLY A 251 14.48 -7.11 -17.34
CA GLY A 251 15.32 -8.08 -16.64
C GLY A 251 16.27 -7.48 -15.60
N GLY A 252 16.92 -8.34 -14.81
CA GLY A 252 17.90 -7.94 -13.80
C GLY A 252 19.31 -7.77 -14.38
N LEU A 253 20.09 -6.84 -13.85
CA LEU A 253 21.46 -6.55 -14.27
C LEU A 253 22.50 -7.25 -13.37
N THR A 254 23.66 -7.57 -13.93
CA THR A 254 24.86 -7.85 -13.11
C THR A 254 25.40 -6.56 -12.50
N ALA A 255 26.25 -6.66 -11.48
CA ALA A 255 26.91 -5.50 -10.89
C ALA A 255 27.67 -4.66 -11.94
N ALA A 256 28.41 -5.29 -12.84
CA ALA A 256 29.15 -4.62 -13.90
C ALA A 256 28.22 -3.90 -14.90
N GLN A 257 27.13 -4.55 -15.30
CA GLN A 257 26.13 -3.95 -16.17
C GLN A 257 25.46 -2.73 -15.51
N TYR A 258 25.12 -2.83 -14.20
CA TYR A 258 24.54 -1.71 -13.45
C TYR A 258 25.49 -0.51 -13.35
N GLN A 259 26.78 -0.75 -13.09
CA GLN A 259 27.78 0.31 -13.02
C GLN A 259 28.00 0.98 -14.38
N ASN A 260 28.08 0.20 -15.45
CA ASN A 260 28.35 0.70 -16.79
C ASN A 260 27.15 1.47 -17.36
N ASN A 261 25.97 0.84 -17.38
CA ASN A 261 24.74 1.46 -17.88
C ASN A 261 23.51 0.90 -17.16
N PRO A 262 22.98 1.56 -16.11
CA PRO A 262 21.80 1.09 -15.39
C PRO A 262 20.52 1.10 -16.23
N ARG A 263 20.49 1.77 -17.38
CA ARG A 263 19.33 1.83 -18.27
C ARG A 263 19.18 0.62 -19.16
N GLN A 264 20.24 -0.15 -19.41
CA GLN A 264 20.22 -1.26 -20.34
C GLN A 264 19.22 -2.36 -19.96
N THR A 265 18.74 -3.09 -20.94
CA THR A 265 17.94 -4.30 -20.77
C THR A 265 18.81 -5.56 -20.95
N THR A 266 18.45 -6.63 -20.24
CA THR A 266 18.98 -7.99 -20.48
C THR A 266 17.99 -8.87 -21.25
N THR A 267 16.76 -8.39 -21.43
CA THR A 267 15.65 -9.12 -22.05
C THR A 267 14.84 -8.23 -22.99
N PRO A 268 15.43 -7.80 -24.15
CA PRO A 268 14.87 -6.77 -25.01
C PRO A 268 13.54 -7.16 -25.69
N GLN A 269 13.19 -8.45 -25.68
CA GLN A 269 11.96 -8.96 -26.30
C GLN A 269 10.88 -9.35 -25.28
N SER A 270 11.22 -9.32 -23.98
CA SER A 270 10.29 -9.71 -22.93
C SER A 270 9.25 -8.63 -22.69
N LYS A 271 7.99 -9.04 -22.58
CA LYS A 271 6.85 -8.13 -22.38
C LYS A 271 5.73 -8.82 -21.62
N ALA A 272 4.84 -8.03 -21.07
CA ALA A 272 3.62 -8.52 -20.45
C ALA A 272 2.45 -7.58 -20.68
N SER A 273 1.23 -8.15 -20.63
CA SER A 273 -0.01 -7.39 -20.51
C SER A 273 -0.85 -7.95 -19.37
N ILE A 274 -1.56 -7.07 -18.69
CA ILE A 274 -2.50 -7.41 -17.62
C ILE A 274 -3.81 -6.68 -17.91
N ASP A 275 -4.91 -7.44 -17.96
CA ASP A 275 -6.27 -6.92 -17.98
C ASP A 275 -6.96 -7.34 -16.69
N ASN A 276 -7.58 -6.41 -15.99
CA ASN A 276 -8.22 -6.66 -14.72
C ASN A 276 -9.57 -5.96 -14.65
N VAL A 277 -10.64 -6.71 -14.38
CA VAL A 277 -12.00 -6.20 -14.23
C VAL A 277 -12.51 -6.57 -12.84
N ARG A 278 -13.04 -5.59 -12.13
CA ARG A 278 -13.65 -5.76 -10.80
C ARG A 278 -15.07 -5.24 -10.83
N ASN A 279 -16.01 -6.02 -10.32
CA ASN A 279 -17.39 -5.62 -10.11
C ASN A 279 -17.72 -5.77 -8.63
N GLY A 280 -18.54 -4.89 -8.09
CA GLY A 280 -18.95 -4.92 -6.70
C GLY A 280 -20.40 -4.51 -6.52
N LEU A 281 -21.04 -5.09 -5.50
CA LEU A 281 -22.33 -4.67 -4.97
C LEU A 281 -22.16 -4.43 -3.47
N PHE A 282 -22.84 -3.46 -2.93
CA PHE A 282 -22.86 -3.22 -1.50
C PHE A 282 -24.22 -2.72 -1.02
N ALA A 283 -24.54 -3.04 0.23
CA ALA A 283 -25.72 -2.58 0.94
C ALA A 283 -25.35 -2.27 2.38
N GLU A 284 -25.82 -1.15 2.91
CA GLU A 284 -25.67 -0.74 4.31
C GLU A 284 -27.01 -0.27 4.83
N ALA A 285 -27.46 -0.83 5.95
CA ALA A 285 -28.72 -0.45 6.59
C ALA A 285 -28.49 -0.09 8.06
N ALA A 286 -29.00 1.08 8.48
CA ALA A 286 -29.02 1.52 9.87
C ALA A 286 -30.41 1.26 10.46
N LEU A 287 -30.51 0.37 11.44
CA LEU A 287 -31.76 -0.12 12.03
C LEU A 287 -31.68 0.04 13.56
N GLY A 288 -31.97 1.22 14.06
CA GLY A 288 -31.78 1.56 15.47
C GLY A 288 -30.32 1.46 15.88
N ASP A 289 -30.04 0.62 16.87
CA ASP A 289 -28.68 0.38 17.37
C ASP A 289 -27.88 -0.61 16.50
N TRP A 290 -28.46 -1.13 15.43
CA TRP A 290 -27.83 -2.04 14.49
C TRP A 290 -27.47 -1.37 13.18
N GLN A 291 -26.29 -1.69 12.67
CA GLN A 291 -25.90 -1.43 11.30
C GLN A 291 -25.59 -2.76 10.61
N LEU A 292 -26.27 -3.04 9.50
CA LEU A 292 -26.07 -4.23 8.69
C LEU A 292 -25.33 -3.83 7.42
N LEU A 293 -24.27 -4.58 7.08
CA LEU A 293 -23.46 -4.34 5.89
C LEU A 293 -23.34 -5.63 5.11
N ALA A 294 -23.57 -5.55 3.80
CA ALA A 294 -23.34 -6.64 2.87
C ALA A 294 -22.49 -6.15 1.71
N ASP A 295 -21.52 -6.96 1.31
CA ASP A 295 -20.69 -6.70 0.14
C ASP A 295 -20.51 -7.96 -0.69
N ALA A 296 -20.46 -7.79 -2.01
CA ALA A 296 -20.14 -8.82 -2.97
C ALA A 296 -19.17 -8.27 -4.01
N GLY A 297 -18.12 -9.01 -4.30
CA GLY A 297 -17.10 -8.63 -5.28
C GLY A 297 -16.74 -9.77 -6.21
N TRP A 298 -16.60 -9.45 -7.49
CA TRP A 298 -16.13 -10.39 -8.53
C TRP A 298 -14.98 -9.75 -9.27
N ARG A 299 -13.98 -10.56 -9.58
CA ARG A 299 -12.80 -10.13 -10.30
C ARG A 299 -12.41 -11.12 -11.38
N ASP A 300 -12.09 -10.60 -12.56
CA ASP A 300 -11.45 -11.30 -13.66
C ASP A 300 -10.11 -10.59 -13.97
N LYS A 301 -9.01 -11.36 -13.93
CA LYS A 301 -7.69 -10.89 -14.34
C LYS A 301 -7.14 -11.81 -15.41
N LYS A 302 -6.56 -11.25 -16.45
CA LYS A 302 -5.79 -11.97 -17.46
C LYS A 302 -4.38 -11.43 -17.44
N LEU A 303 -3.40 -12.32 -17.36
CA LEU A 303 -1.99 -11.96 -17.52
C LEU A 303 -1.43 -12.75 -18.69
N ARG A 304 -0.77 -12.04 -19.58
CA ARG A 304 -0.07 -12.60 -20.74
C ARG A 304 1.36 -12.09 -20.69
N SER A 305 2.33 -12.99 -20.67
CA SER A 305 3.73 -12.60 -20.62
C SER A 305 4.60 -13.49 -21.49
N VAL A 306 5.58 -12.88 -22.13
CA VAL A 306 6.62 -13.55 -22.89
C VAL A 306 7.95 -13.13 -22.30
N SER A 307 8.77 -14.12 -21.93
CA SER A 307 10.10 -13.92 -21.39
C SER A 307 11.13 -14.75 -22.17
N ALA A 308 12.40 -14.61 -21.82
CA ALA A 308 13.47 -15.47 -22.37
C ALA A 308 13.24 -16.97 -22.09
N PHE A 309 12.40 -17.31 -21.10
CA PHE A 309 12.06 -18.70 -20.73
C PHE A 309 10.76 -19.19 -21.38
N GLY A 310 10.15 -18.41 -22.26
CA GLY A 310 8.89 -18.72 -22.94
C GLY A 310 7.72 -17.89 -22.47
N ALA A 311 6.52 -18.27 -22.92
CA ALA A 311 5.27 -17.65 -22.52
C ALA A 311 4.80 -18.18 -21.16
N PHE A 312 4.27 -17.29 -20.32
CA PHE A 312 3.61 -17.65 -19.08
C PHE A 312 2.31 -16.85 -18.96
N ASP A 313 1.24 -17.48 -19.39
CA ASP A 313 -0.08 -16.89 -19.51
C ASP A 313 -1.03 -17.52 -18.51
N TYR A 314 -1.78 -16.72 -17.77
CA TYR A 314 -2.80 -17.24 -16.86
C TYR A 314 -3.98 -16.29 -16.68
N ASP A 315 -5.11 -16.87 -16.29
CA ASP A 315 -6.33 -16.18 -15.93
C ASP A 315 -6.64 -16.41 -14.45
N VAL A 316 -7.15 -15.38 -13.77
CA VAL A 316 -7.63 -15.45 -12.38
C VAL A 316 -9.08 -15.00 -12.33
N LYS A 317 -9.94 -15.82 -11.72
CA LYS A 317 -11.30 -15.45 -11.33
C LYS A 317 -11.39 -15.47 -9.81
N ALA A 318 -11.90 -14.40 -9.21
CA ALA A 318 -12.07 -14.33 -7.77
C ALA A 318 -13.47 -13.83 -7.40
N THR A 319 -13.98 -14.33 -6.29
CA THR A 319 -15.29 -13.95 -5.73
C THR A 319 -15.14 -13.75 -4.23
N ASN A 320 -15.72 -12.66 -3.71
CA ASN A 320 -15.74 -12.35 -2.29
C ASN A 320 -17.17 -11.97 -1.90
N TYR A 321 -17.65 -12.49 -0.76
CA TYR A 321 -18.91 -12.08 -0.13
C TYR A 321 -18.64 -11.78 1.33
N GLY A 322 -19.19 -10.69 1.84
CA GLY A 322 -19.11 -10.30 3.23
C GLY A 322 -20.49 -9.94 3.78
N LEU A 323 -20.81 -10.43 4.97
CA LEU A 323 -21.97 -9.98 5.75
C LEU A 323 -21.50 -9.56 7.13
N ARG A 324 -21.92 -8.40 7.59
CA ARG A 324 -21.56 -7.86 8.90
C ARG A 324 -22.77 -7.26 9.58
N ALA A 325 -22.86 -7.49 10.88
CA ALA A 325 -23.80 -6.82 11.76
C ALA A 325 -22.98 -6.09 12.85
N VAL A 326 -23.26 -4.83 13.02
CA VAL A 326 -22.64 -3.98 14.04
C VAL A 326 -23.73 -3.53 15.00
N HIS A 327 -23.58 -3.87 16.27
CA HIS A 327 -24.43 -3.38 17.34
C HIS A 327 -23.70 -2.33 18.17
N SER A 328 -24.35 -1.20 18.41
CA SER A 328 -23.78 -0.11 19.21
C SER A 328 -24.74 0.20 20.36
N ALA A 329 -24.35 -0.13 21.58
CA ALA A 329 -25.09 0.18 22.79
C ALA A 329 -24.39 1.27 23.58
N LYS A 330 -25.13 2.28 24.02
CA LYS A 330 -24.61 3.36 24.88
C LYS A 330 -25.41 3.43 26.16
N GLN A 331 -24.72 3.25 27.28
CA GLN A 331 -25.27 3.39 28.63
C GLN A 331 -24.49 4.47 29.40
N SER A 332 -24.96 4.85 30.56
CA SER A 332 -24.32 5.90 31.38
C SER A 332 -22.89 5.51 31.84
N VAL A 333 -22.64 4.23 32.08
CA VAL A 333 -21.38 3.72 32.66
C VAL A 333 -20.45 3.17 31.57
N PHE A 334 -21.01 2.61 30.49
CA PHE A 334 -20.22 2.04 29.41
C PHE A 334 -20.90 2.19 28.06
N SER A 335 -20.13 2.16 26.98
CA SER A 335 -20.62 1.92 25.63
C SER A 335 -19.97 0.66 25.07
N ASN A 336 -20.75 -0.07 24.30
CA ASN A 336 -20.28 -1.32 23.68
C ASN A 336 -20.50 -1.25 22.17
N ARG A 337 -19.55 -1.76 21.41
CA ARG A 337 -19.64 -1.95 19.97
C ARG A 337 -19.25 -3.36 19.62
N LEU A 338 -20.22 -4.15 19.21
CA LEU A 338 -20.02 -5.53 18.77
C LEU A 338 -20.11 -5.63 17.24
N VAL A 339 -19.09 -6.20 16.62
CA VAL A 339 -19.08 -6.56 15.19
C VAL A 339 -19.15 -8.07 15.09
N LEU A 340 -20.15 -8.57 14.37
CA LEU A 340 -20.28 -9.98 13.98
C LEU A 340 -20.16 -10.05 12.46
N GLY A 341 -19.42 -11.02 11.95
CA GLY A 341 -19.26 -11.13 10.50
C GLY A 341 -19.02 -12.53 10.00
N THR A 342 -19.35 -12.72 8.73
CA THR A 342 -19.00 -13.89 7.95
C THR A 342 -18.46 -13.47 6.60
N ASP A 343 -17.37 -14.11 6.17
CA ASP A 343 -16.76 -13.89 4.87
C ASP A 343 -16.71 -15.20 4.09
N TYR A 344 -16.94 -15.11 2.79
CA TYR A 344 -16.64 -16.13 1.81
C TYR A 344 -15.68 -15.53 0.79
N ALA A 345 -14.58 -16.21 0.50
CA ALA A 345 -13.67 -15.85 -0.57
C ALA A 345 -13.29 -17.08 -1.38
N SER A 346 -13.28 -16.96 -2.70
CA SER A 346 -12.76 -18.00 -3.58
C SER A 346 -11.99 -17.38 -4.73
N TRP A 347 -11.01 -18.12 -5.22
CA TRP A 347 -10.33 -17.80 -6.46
C TRP A 347 -9.93 -19.07 -7.21
N GLN A 348 -9.85 -18.93 -8.52
CA GLN A 348 -9.30 -19.92 -9.44
C GLN A 348 -8.25 -19.22 -10.29
N ARG A 349 -7.06 -19.80 -10.40
CA ARG A 349 -6.01 -19.40 -11.34
C ARG A 349 -5.76 -20.55 -12.31
N GLU A 350 -5.94 -20.28 -13.58
CA GLU A 350 -5.71 -21.23 -14.68
C GLU A 350 -4.50 -20.77 -15.49
N VAL A 351 -3.44 -21.56 -15.48
CA VAL A 351 -2.28 -21.36 -16.37
C VAL A 351 -2.63 -21.98 -17.72
N LEU A 352 -2.56 -21.19 -18.78
CA LEU A 352 -2.90 -21.66 -20.14
C LEU A 352 -1.89 -22.74 -20.59
N GLY A 353 -2.38 -23.93 -20.87
CA GLY A 353 -1.55 -25.09 -21.15
C GLY A 353 -0.86 -25.71 -19.93
N GLY A 354 -1.26 -25.32 -18.72
CA GLY A 354 -0.67 -25.77 -17.46
C GLY A 354 -1.70 -26.18 -16.42
N SER A 355 -1.34 -26.01 -15.13
CA SER A 355 -2.17 -26.41 -14.01
C SER A 355 -3.20 -25.34 -13.63
N THR A 356 -4.31 -25.80 -13.03
CA THR A 356 -5.32 -24.93 -12.39
C THR A 356 -5.16 -25.02 -10.88
N ALA A 357 -5.04 -23.87 -10.22
CA ALA A 357 -5.05 -23.76 -8.78
C ALA A 357 -6.37 -23.11 -8.31
N THR A 358 -6.96 -23.63 -7.24
CA THR A 358 -8.18 -23.09 -6.65
C THR A 358 -8.04 -22.91 -5.15
N GLN A 359 -8.75 -21.93 -4.60
CA GLN A 359 -8.92 -21.79 -3.16
C GLN A 359 -10.36 -21.35 -2.88
N ALA A 360 -10.94 -21.89 -1.82
CA ALA A 360 -12.17 -21.39 -1.24
C ALA A 360 -12.02 -21.30 0.28
N SER A 361 -12.47 -20.20 0.87
CA SER A 361 -12.47 -20.00 2.32
C SER A 361 -13.84 -19.56 2.80
N ARG A 362 -14.17 -19.96 4.02
CA ARG A 362 -15.35 -19.53 4.78
C ARG A 362 -14.93 -19.18 6.17
N ALA A 363 -15.30 -18.00 6.64
CA ALA A 363 -14.92 -17.51 7.94
C ALA A 363 -16.10 -16.97 8.71
N PHE A 364 -16.03 -17.13 10.03
CA PHE A 364 -16.86 -16.42 11.01
C PHE A 364 -15.94 -15.67 11.95
N TYR A 365 -16.31 -14.44 12.30
CA TYR A 365 -15.55 -13.62 13.23
C TYR A 365 -16.45 -12.71 14.05
N PHE A 366 -15.91 -12.32 15.18
CA PHE A 366 -16.46 -11.25 15.98
C PHE A 366 -15.34 -10.33 16.49
N ARG A 367 -15.70 -9.10 16.78
CA ARG A 367 -14.88 -8.16 17.53
C ARG A 367 -15.79 -7.31 18.41
N ASP A 368 -15.47 -7.27 19.69
CA ASP A 368 -16.19 -6.51 20.69
C ASP A 368 -15.29 -5.41 21.26
N GLU A 369 -15.84 -4.21 21.40
CA GLU A 369 -15.18 -3.04 21.99
C GLU A 369 -16.04 -2.53 23.12
N LEU A 370 -15.53 -2.59 24.34
CA LEU A 370 -16.16 -2.03 25.54
C LEU A 370 -15.41 -0.76 25.95
N THR A 371 -16.12 0.36 25.98
CA THR A 371 -15.59 1.64 26.47
C THR A 371 -16.18 1.94 27.85
N VAL A 372 -15.32 2.09 28.87
CA VAL A 372 -15.72 2.50 30.21
C VAL A 372 -15.81 4.03 30.25
N ALA A 373 -17.02 4.56 30.38
CA ALA A 373 -17.29 5.99 30.19
C ALA A 373 -16.55 6.91 31.18
N SER A 374 -16.38 6.49 32.44
CA SER A 374 -15.76 7.30 33.50
C SER A 374 -14.26 7.57 33.28
N ILE A 375 -13.54 6.66 32.62
CA ILE A 375 -12.08 6.72 32.42
C ILE A 375 -11.69 6.69 30.94
N GLY A 376 -12.66 6.52 30.03
CA GLY A 376 -12.43 6.46 28.58
C GLY A 376 -11.65 5.23 28.11
N THR A 377 -11.43 4.24 28.97
CA THR A 377 -10.72 3.01 28.62
C THR A 377 -11.51 2.21 27.59
N VAL A 378 -10.86 1.83 26.50
CA VAL A 378 -11.41 0.92 25.48
C VAL A 378 -10.73 -0.44 25.60
N LEU A 379 -11.51 -1.47 25.90
CA LEU A 379 -11.10 -2.88 25.85
C LEU A 379 -11.61 -3.47 24.55
N SER A 380 -10.79 -4.23 23.84
CA SER A 380 -11.22 -4.95 22.64
C SER A 380 -10.83 -6.41 22.70
N VAL A 381 -11.73 -7.28 22.24
CA VAL A 381 -11.48 -8.70 22.04
C VAL A 381 -12.04 -9.12 20.70
N GLY A 382 -11.31 -9.94 19.98
CA GLY A 382 -11.78 -10.45 18.68
C GLY A 382 -11.26 -11.85 18.42
N ALA A 383 -12.06 -12.62 17.67
CA ALA A 383 -11.66 -13.94 17.20
C ALA A 383 -12.25 -14.21 15.80
N ARG A 384 -11.52 -15.01 15.04
CA ARG A 384 -11.90 -15.52 13.72
C ARG A 384 -11.56 -16.99 13.63
N THR A 385 -12.47 -17.75 13.06
CA THR A 385 -12.20 -19.10 12.57
C THR A 385 -12.43 -19.11 11.06
N GLU A 386 -11.49 -19.66 10.31
CA GLU A 386 -11.53 -19.70 8.85
C GLU A 386 -11.21 -21.12 8.38
N ARG A 387 -12.12 -21.70 7.61
CA ARG A 387 -11.91 -22.98 6.95
C ARG A 387 -11.52 -22.74 5.50
N ILE A 388 -10.34 -23.23 5.13
CA ILE A 388 -9.74 -22.99 3.82
C ILE A 388 -9.55 -24.35 3.16
N LYS A 389 -10.01 -24.45 1.91
CA LYS A 389 -9.75 -25.58 1.02
C LYS A 389 -8.97 -25.04 -0.19
N LYS A 390 -7.83 -25.63 -0.45
CA LYS A 390 -6.97 -25.31 -1.60
C LYS A 390 -6.66 -26.58 -2.37
N ASP A 391 -6.66 -26.49 -3.69
CA ASP A 391 -6.36 -27.58 -4.59
C ASP A 391 -5.53 -27.10 -5.78
N ILE A 392 -4.62 -27.93 -6.24
CA ILE A 392 -3.83 -27.70 -7.45
C ILE A 392 -3.94 -28.93 -8.31
N ALA A 393 -4.64 -28.84 -9.43
CA ALA A 393 -4.84 -29.93 -10.36
C ALA A 393 -3.49 -30.47 -10.86
N GLY A 394 -3.34 -31.79 -10.84
CA GLY A 394 -2.12 -32.47 -11.23
C GLY A 394 -1.07 -32.64 -10.11
N THR A 395 -1.37 -32.20 -8.89
CA THR A 395 -0.55 -32.46 -7.71
C THR A 395 -1.37 -33.17 -6.63
N SER A 396 -0.73 -34.03 -5.83
CA SER A 396 -1.36 -34.69 -4.67
C SER A 396 -1.54 -33.76 -3.46
N SER A 397 -1.28 -32.46 -3.60
CA SER A 397 -1.17 -31.49 -2.51
C SER A 397 -2.40 -30.62 -2.30
N GLY A 398 -3.57 -31.25 -2.21
CA GLY A 398 -4.76 -30.57 -1.68
C GLY A 398 -4.59 -30.25 -0.19
N LEU A 399 -4.90 -29.01 0.21
CA LEU A 399 -4.92 -28.60 1.62
C LEU A 399 -6.34 -28.29 2.03
N ALA A 400 -6.83 -28.96 3.08
CA ALA A 400 -8.05 -28.57 3.79
C ALA A 400 -7.69 -28.31 5.25
N ASP A 401 -7.71 -27.05 5.67
CA ASP A 401 -7.27 -26.66 7.00
C ASP A 401 -8.22 -25.65 7.64
N ARG A 402 -8.18 -25.62 8.98
CA ARG A 402 -8.86 -24.62 9.78
C ARG A 402 -7.82 -23.76 10.48
N GLN A 403 -7.83 -22.47 10.21
CA GLN A 403 -6.99 -21.51 10.88
C GLN A 403 -7.81 -20.60 11.79
N ASN A 404 -7.21 -20.20 12.89
CA ASN A 404 -7.82 -19.29 13.86
C ASN A 404 -6.92 -18.08 14.08
N ALA A 405 -7.55 -16.91 14.12
CA ALA A 405 -6.94 -15.66 14.56
C ALA A 405 -7.67 -15.15 15.79
N TRP A 406 -6.96 -14.42 16.62
CA TRP A 406 -7.54 -13.75 17.79
C TRP A 406 -6.75 -12.49 18.10
N GLU A 407 -7.37 -11.56 18.80
CA GLU A 407 -6.72 -10.34 19.29
C GLU A 407 -7.33 -9.89 20.61
N LEU A 408 -6.49 -9.31 21.45
CA LEU A 408 -6.85 -8.57 22.64
C LEU A 408 -6.20 -7.19 22.54
N GLY A 409 -6.95 -6.15 22.86
CA GLY A 409 -6.47 -4.77 22.81
C GLY A 409 -6.97 -3.95 23.98
N LEU A 410 -6.18 -2.97 24.36
CA LEU A 410 -6.49 -1.97 25.37
C LEU A 410 -6.07 -0.61 24.82
N ASN A 411 -6.94 0.39 24.94
CA ASN A 411 -6.56 1.79 24.76
C ASN A 411 -6.98 2.58 26.00
N GLN A 412 -6.03 3.31 26.60
CA GLN A 412 -6.24 4.10 27.80
C GLN A 412 -5.89 5.57 27.54
N PRO A 413 -6.86 6.47 27.48
CA PRO A 413 -6.59 7.90 27.61
C PRO A 413 -6.01 8.20 29.01
N LEU A 414 -4.85 8.82 29.06
CA LEU A 414 -4.25 9.30 30.32
C LEU A 414 -4.73 10.71 30.64
N ASN A 415 -4.97 11.49 29.62
CA ASN A 415 -5.58 12.82 29.66
C ASN A 415 -6.15 13.16 28.27
N LYS A 416 -6.55 14.44 28.04
CA LYS A 416 -7.12 14.89 26.76
C LYS A 416 -6.14 14.84 25.58
N GLU A 417 -4.85 14.81 25.85
CA GLU A 417 -3.79 14.88 24.84
C GLU A 417 -3.05 13.57 24.65
N VAL A 418 -2.95 12.74 25.69
CA VAL A 418 -2.15 11.52 25.70
C VAL A 418 -3.01 10.29 25.88
N SER A 419 -2.84 9.32 25.02
CA SER A 419 -3.33 7.94 25.22
C SER A 419 -2.21 6.92 25.05
N VAL A 420 -2.36 5.79 25.74
CA VAL A 420 -1.50 4.61 25.56
C VAL A 420 -2.36 3.43 25.15
N TYR A 421 -1.79 2.56 24.32
CA TYR A 421 -2.50 1.35 23.92
C TYR A 421 -1.58 0.15 23.89
N GLY A 422 -2.16 -1.02 24.00
CA GLY A 422 -1.46 -2.28 23.83
C GLY A 422 -2.34 -3.28 23.09
N ARG A 423 -1.72 -4.15 22.31
CA ARG A 423 -2.38 -5.21 21.59
C ARG A 423 -1.53 -6.48 21.58
N VAL A 424 -2.20 -7.62 21.69
CA VAL A 424 -1.63 -8.93 21.40
C VAL A 424 -2.59 -9.67 20.48
N GLY A 425 -2.04 -10.41 19.50
CA GLY A 425 -2.88 -11.14 18.56
C GLY A 425 -2.12 -12.21 17.80
N ARG A 426 -2.89 -13.04 17.10
CA ARG A 426 -2.41 -14.11 16.23
C ARG A 426 -2.99 -13.96 14.84
N SER A 427 -2.13 -14.10 13.86
CA SER A 427 -2.48 -14.12 12.43
C SER A 427 -1.94 -15.37 11.73
N PHE A 428 -2.39 -15.58 10.51
CA PHE A 428 -1.98 -16.72 9.68
C PHE A 428 -1.98 -16.35 8.20
N ARG A 429 -1.23 -17.13 7.41
CA ARG A 429 -1.17 -17.09 5.96
C ARG A 429 -0.98 -18.49 5.40
N LEU A 430 -1.57 -18.77 4.24
CA LEU A 430 -1.31 -19.95 3.45
C LEU A 430 -0.46 -19.60 2.23
N ALA A 431 0.24 -20.59 1.67
CA ALA A 431 0.97 -20.40 0.43
C ALA A 431 0.00 -20.02 -0.72
N ASN A 432 0.38 -19.06 -1.56
CA ASN A 432 -0.36 -18.72 -2.77
C ASN A 432 -0.13 -19.76 -3.88
N ALA A 433 -0.72 -19.56 -5.07
CA ALA A 433 -0.65 -20.52 -6.16
C ALA A 433 0.78 -20.75 -6.67
N ASP A 434 1.61 -19.70 -6.75
CA ASP A 434 2.99 -19.82 -7.21
C ASP A 434 3.89 -20.46 -6.16
N GLU A 435 3.69 -20.13 -4.90
CA GLU A 435 4.42 -20.75 -3.81
C GLU A 435 4.20 -22.27 -3.77
N PHE A 436 2.99 -22.74 -4.01
CA PHE A 436 2.70 -24.17 -4.11
C PHE A 436 3.32 -24.83 -5.34
N ASN A 437 3.28 -24.18 -6.49
CA ASN A 437 3.82 -24.73 -7.74
C ASN A 437 5.35 -24.85 -7.73
N PHE A 438 6.03 -24.01 -6.96
CA PHE A 438 7.48 -23.97 -6.86
C PHE A 438 7.99 -24.43 -5.49
N THR A 439 7.40 -25.49 -4.95
CA THR A 439 7.90 -26.18 -3.74
C THR A 439 8.90 -27.28 -4.08
N SER A 440 9.65 -27.72 -3.08
CA SER A 440 10.45 -28.95 -3.19
C SER A 440 9.55 -30.15 -3.48
N PRO A 441 9.96 -31.08 -4.37
CA PRO A 441 9.18 -32.27 -4.69
C PRO A 441 8.79 -33.06 -3.44
N GLY A 442 7.51 -33.41 -3.32
CA GLY A 442 6.96 -34.15 -2.17
C GLY A 442 6.76 -33.34 -0.89
N VAL A 443 7.02 -32.04 -0.90
CA VAL A 443 6.83 -31.16 0.26
C VAL A 443 5.51 -30.39 0.15
N THR A 444 4.69 -30.44 1.20
CA THR A 444 3.52 -29.57 1.34
C THR A 444 3.85 -28.41 2.29
N LEU A 445 3.67 -27.18 1.82
CA LEU A 445 3.91 -25.99 2.65
C LEU A 445 2.88 -25.89 3.77
N LEU A 446 3.37 -25.78 4.99
CA LEU A 446 2.56 -25.58 6.18
C LEU A 446 2.06 -24.14 6.27
N PRO A 447 0.89 -23.89 6.89
CA PRO A 447 0.43 -22.55 7.16
C PRO A 447 1.41 -21.75 8.01
N GLN A 448 1.77 -20.55 7.53
CA GLN A 448 2.52 -19.58 8.31
C GLN A 448 1.66 -19.02 9.42
N ARG A 449 2.23 -18.84 10.61
CA ARG A 449 1.57 -18.24 11.78
C ARG A 449 2.43 -17.17 12.39
N SER A 450 1.80 -16.09 12.87
CA SER A 450 2.46 -15.02 13.63
C SER A 450 1.76 -14.81 14.95
N THR A 451 2.54 -14.54 15.99
CA THR A 451 2.06 -13.97 17.24
C THR A 451 2.69 -12.60 17.41
N ASP A 452 1.85 -11.59 17.56
CA ASP A 452 2.20 -10.18 17.53
C ASP A 452 1.88 -9.52 18.87
N VAL A 453 2.82 -8.74 19.40
CA VAL A 453 2.64 -7.87 20.57
C VAL A 453 3.01 -6.46 20.15
N GLU A 454 2.17 -5.49 20.51
CA GLU A 454 2.41 -4.08 20.25
C GLU A 454 2.01 -3.24 21.45
N ILE A 455 2.81 -2.23 21.77
CA ILE A 455 2.49 -1.17 22.71
C ILE A 455 2.79 0.17 22.06
N GLY A 456 1.89 1.12 22.22
CA GLY A 456 2.05 2.44 21.63
C GLY A 456 1.54 3.56 22.51
N SER A 457 1.96 4.78 22.19
CA SER A 457 1.49 6.00 22.79
C SER A 457 1.15 7.00 21.70
N ARG A 458 0.06 7.72 21.90
CA ARG A 458 -0.37 8.84 21.04
C ARG A 458 -0.38 10.12 21.84
N TYR A 459 0.11 11.16 21.21
CA TYR A 459 0.02 12.53 21.68
C TYR A 459 -0.69 13.38 20.62
N ALA A 460 -1.74 14.09 21.00
CA ALA A 460 -2.47 14.99 20.13
C ALA A 460 -2.83 16.26 20.90
N SER A 461 -2.18 17.37 20.57
CA SER A 461 -2.42 18.67 21.22
C SER A 461 -2.33 19.77 20.16
N GLY A 462 -3.46 20.42 19.88
CA GLY A 462 -3.53 21.55 18.97
C GLY A 462 -2.84 21.32 17.64
N ARG A 463 -1.58 21.76 17.55
CA ARG A 463 -0.75 21.72 16.33
C ARG A 463 0.06 20.45 16.15
N VAL A 464 0.15 19.58 17.16
CA VAL A 464 1.02 18.40 17.17
C VAL A 464 0.19 17.13 17.25
N LYS A 465 0.45 16.17 16.37
CA LYS A 465 0.01 14.77 16.49
C LYS A 465 1.21 13.88 16.34
N MET A 466 1.43 12.99 17.30
CA MET A 466 2.53 12.03 17.31
C MET A 466 2.03 10.65 17.75
N GLU A 467 2.61 9.62 17.19
CA GLU A 467 2.41 8.24 17.62
C GLU A 467 3.75 7.53 17.62
N ALA A 468 4.06 6.87 18.74
CA ALA A 468 5.21 6.00 18.89
C ALA A 468 4.73 4.60 19.27
N ARG A 469 5.30 3.56 18.63
CA ARG A 469 4.92 2.18 18.91
C ARG A 469 6.12 1.24 18.87
N LEU A 470 6.16 0.35 19.86
CA LEU A 470 7.08 -0.77 19.91
C LEU A 470 6.30 -2.05 19.58
N TYR A 471 6.90 -2.90 18.76
CA TYR A 471 6.25 -4.15 18.38
C TYR A 471 7.25 -5.32 18.36
N ARG A 472 6.69 -6.53 18.50
CA ARG A 472 7.38 -7.79 18.26
C ARG A 472 6.42 -8.79 17.62
N SER A 473 6.85 -9.36 16.49
CA SER A 473 6.15 -10.44 15.78
C SER A 473 7.05 -11.67 15.77
N SER A 474 6.55 -12.79 16.21
CA SER A 474 7.23 -14.09 16.19
C SER A 474 6.50 -15.01 15.21
N LEU A 475 7.21 -15.48 14.19
CA LEU A 475 6.64 -16.28 13.12
C LEU A 475 7.18 -17.71 13.15
N THR A 476 6.28 -18.64 12.83
CA THR A 476 6.59 -20.04 12.55
C THR A 476 6.10 -20.40 11.16
N ASN A 477 6.85 -21.29 10.50
CA ASN A 477 6.55 -21.74 9.14
C ASN A 477 6.39 -20.58 8.14
N GLU A 478 7.16 -19.52 8.27
CA GLU A 478 7.13 -18.42 7.30
C GLU A 478 7.42 -18.97 5.91
N ILE A 479 6.58 -18.63 4.93
CA ILE A 479 6.69 -19.16 3.58
C ILE A 479 7.51 -18.19 2.76
N GLY A 480 8.52 -18.70 2.05
CA GLY A 480 9.30 -17.88 1.14
C GLY A 480 10.22 -18.71 0.24
N PHE A 481 10.86 -18.04 -0.71
CA PHE A 481 11.71 -18.68 -1.70
C PHE A 481 13.15 -18.80 -1.18
N ASP A 482 13.67 -20.04 -1.14
CA ASP A 482 15.08 -20.32 -0.88
C ASP A 482 15.77 -20.73 -2.19
N PRO A 483 16.73 -19.95 -2.69
CA PRO A 483 17.45 -20.26 -3.93
C PRO A 483 18.33 -21.51 -3.85
N ASN A 484 18.61 -22.02 -2.64
CA ASN A 484 19.44 -23.19 -2.41
C ASN A 484 18.64 -24.48 -2.18
N ALA A 485 17.35 -24.38 -1.89
CA ALA A 485 16.48 -25.54 -1.72
C ALA A 485 16.36 -26.34 -3.03
N ALA A 486 16.14 -27.65 -2.90
CA ALA A 486 15.85 -28.49 -4.07
C ALA A 486 14.45 -28.13 -4.61
N GLY A 487 14.37 -27.69 -5.84
CA GLY A 487 13.15 -27.26 -6.51
C GLY A 487 12.71 -28.21 -7.62
N PRO A 488 11.52 -27.99 -8.20
CA PRO A 488 10.98 -28.83 -9.27
C PRO A 488 11.80 -28.76 -10.56
N PHE A 489 12.60 -27.71 -10.73
CA PHE A 489 13.46 -27.49 -11.91
C PHE A 489 14.96 -27.41 -11.56
N GLY A 490 15.38 -28.01 -10.45
CA GLY A 490 16.74 -27.98 -9.95
C GLY A 490 16.87 -27.26 -8.63
N ARG A 491 17.65 -26.17 -8.54
CA ARG A 491 17.75 -25.37 -7.32
C ARG A 491 16.77 -24.20 -7.33
N GLY A 492 16.25 -23.91 -6.16
CA GLY A 492 15.29 -22.86 -5.88
C GLY A 492 13.88 -23.41 -5.67
N ALA A 493 13.36 -23.25 -4.46
CA ALA A 493 12.00 -23.66 -4.08
C ALA A 493 11.42 -22.75 -3.02
N ASN A 494 10.09 -22.66 -2.97
CA ASN A 494 9.40 -22.12 -1.82
C ASN A 494 9.39 -23.16 -0.70
N VAL A 495 9.75 -22.71 0.48
CA VAL A 495 9.88 -23.55 1.69
C VAL A 495 9.23 -22.86 2.88
N ASN A 496 8.99 -23.61 3.94
CA ASN A 496 8.76 -23.00 5.25
C ASN A 496 10.12 -22.70 5.88
N PHE A 497 10.37 -21.43 6.17
CA PHE A 497 11.59 -21.00 6.85
C PHE A 497 11.60 -21.48 8.30
N ASP A 498 12.80 -21.61 8.84
CA ASP A 498 13.02 -21.66 10.29
C ASP A 498 12.36 -20.42 10.93
N PRO A 499 11.95 -20.51 12.22
CA PRO A 499 11.29 -19.42 12.91
C PRO A 499 11.99 -18.08 12.73
N THR A 500 11.22 -17.05 12.40
CA THR A 500 11.71 -15.69 12.23
C THR A 500 11.10 -14.74 13.28
N ARG A 501 11.76 -13.62 13.50
CA ARG A 501 11.32 -12.59 14.42
C ARG A 501 11.46 -11.22 13.79
N ARG A 502 10.44 -10.38 14.00
CA ARG A 502 10.47 -8.97 13.70
C ARG A 502 10.23 -8.17 14.97
N SER A 503 11.01 -7.15 15.20
CA SER A 503 10.81 -6.21 16.30
C SER A 503 11.23 -4.82 15.86
N GLY A 504 10.61 -3.79 16.43
CA GLY A 504 10.98 -2.44 16.05
C GLY A 504 10.26 -1.36 16.84
N LEU A 505 10.75 -0.14 16.61
CA LEU A 505 10.13 1.12 17.00
C LEU A 505 9.68 1.83 15.73
N GLU A 506 8.45 2.25 15.70
CA GLU A 506 7.88 3.08 14.63
C GLU A 506 7.41 4.41 15.23
N LEU A 507 7.69 5.51 14.52
CA LEU A 507 7.32 6.87 14.88
C LEU A 507 6.56 7.50 13.72
N ASP A 508 5.40 8.04 13.98
CA ASP A 508 4.61 8.86 13.06
C ASP A 508 4.36 10.21 13.72
N GLY A 509 4.63 11.31 13.02
CA GLY A 509 4.43 12.65 13.55
C GLY A 509 3.92 13.63 12.50
N SER A 510 3.06 14.55 12.91
CA SER A 510 2.68 15.74 12.14
C SER A 510 2.66 16.97 13.04
N TYR A 511 3.16 18.07 12.49
CA TYR A 511 3.24 19.34 13.18
C TYR A 511 2.80 20.48 12.26
N ALA A 512 1.74 21.18 12.65
CA ALA A 512 1.32 22.43 12.03
C ALA A 512 2.14 23.59 12.63
N TYR A 513 3.37 23.79 12.09
CA TYR A 513 4.27 24.84 12.58
C TYR A 513 3.63 26.22 12.52
N ALA A 514 2.96 26.50 11.42
CA ALA A 514 2.14 27.68 11.19
C ALA A 514 0.85 27.29 10.45
N GLU A 515 -0.08 28.19 10.28
CA GLU A 515 -1.32 27.97 9.50
C GLU A 515 -1.01 27.54 8.06
N ASN A 516 0.09 28.04 7.52
CA ASN A 516 0.53 27.82 6.16
C ASN A 516 1.71 26.85 6.03
N LEU A 517 2.21 26.23 7.14
CA LEU A 517 3.33 25.28 7.10
C LEU A 517 3.02 24.05 7.96
N LYS A 518 2.92 22.91 7.30
CA LYS A 518 2.70 21.59 7.91
C LYS A 518 3.92 20.70 7.66
N LEU A 519 4.41 20.06 8.71
CA LEU A 519 5.50 19.09 8.68
C LEU A 519 4.95 17.70 9.00
N ARG A 520 5.50 16.68 8.36
CA ARG A 520 5.24 15.26 8.65
C ARG A 520 6.56 14.53 8.74
N VAL A 521 6.69 13.63 9.71
CA VAL A 521 7.88 12.79 9.89
C VAL A 521 7.42 11.37 10.19
N ASN A 522 8.06 10.40 9.53
CA ASN A 522 7.89 8.99 9.80
C ASN A 522 9.26 8.34 9.92
N ALA A 523 9.46 7.51 10.93
CA ALA A 523 10.70 6.78 11.12
C ALA A 523 10.42 5.37 11.61
N ALA A 524 11.22 4.42 11.18
CA ALA A 524 11.18 3.06 11.69
C ALA A 524 12.60 2.53 11.93
N LEU A 525 12.79 1.97 13.13
CA LEU A 525 13.95 1.16 13.49
C LEU A 525 13.41 -0.27 13.65
N ARG A 526 13.88 -1.20 12.83
CA ARG A 526 13.37 -2.57 12.82
C ARG A 526 14.51 -3.57 12.75
N LYS A 527 14.24 -4.78 13.24
CA LYS A 527 15.11 -5.93 13.10
C LYS A 527 14.24 -7.11 12.68
N SER A 528 14.53 -7.68 11.50
CA SER A 528 13.86 -8.86 10.94
C SER A 528 14.90 -9.95 10.78
N THR A 529 14.86 -11.01 11.60
CA THR A 529 15.92 -12.02 11.66
C THR A 529 15.37 -13.43 11.75
N PHE A 530 16.15 -14.40 11.29
CA PHE A 530 15.96 -15.81 11.62
C PHE A 530 16.27 -16.03 13.11
N SER A 531 15.40 -16.73 13.82
CA SER A 531 15.55 -16.99 15.26
C SER A 531 16.28 -18.30 15.55
N SER A 532 16.31 -19.23 14.58
CA SER A 532 16.94 -20.54 14.67
C SER A 532 17.37 -21.02 13.28
N GLY A 533 17.92 -22.25 13.20
CA GLY A 533 18.38 -22.86 11.96
C GLY A 533 19.73 -22.34 11.47
N PRO A 534 20.15 -22.68 10.25
CA PRO A 534 21.47 -22.36 9.71
C PRO A 534 21.71 -20.87 9.53
N TYR A 535 20.64 -20.06 9.45
CA TYR A 535 20.70 -18.61 9.31
C TYR A 535 20.36 -17.86 10.59
N ALA A 536 20.39 -18.51 11.76
CA ALA A 536 20.08 -17.88 13.04
C ALA A 536 20.87 -16.57 13.25
N GLY A 537 20.18 -15.50 13.61
CA GLY A 537 20.76 -14.17 13.80
C GLY A 537 20.98 -13.35 12.52
N LYS A 538 20.87 -13.96 11.32
CA LYS A 538 20.95 -13.25 10.03
C LYS A 538 19.66 -12.49 9.74
N ASP A 539 19.78 -11.37 9.03
CA ASP A 539 18.64 -10.58 8.58
C ASP A 539 17.85 -11.31 7.50
N VAL A 540 16.54 -11.18 7.52
CA VAL A 540 15.66 -11.61 6.44
C VAL A 540 15.99 -10.79 5.18
N PRO A 541 16.13 -11.43 4.00
CA PRO A 541 16.47 -10.73 2.77
C PRO A 541 15.45 -9.65 2.39
N LEU A 542 15.96 -8.56 1.79
CA LEU A 542 15.17 -7.43 1.29
C LEU A 542 14.36 -6.70 2.37
N ALA A 543 14.80 -6.73 3.62
CA ALA A 543 14.17 -6.09 4.76
C ALA A 543 15.13 -5.06 5.40
N PRO A 544 15.13 -3.79 4.98
CA PRO A 544 16.02 -2.77 5.54
C PRO A 544 15.66 -2.48 7.01
N ASN A 545 16.70 -2.32 7.83
CA ASN A 545 16.55 -2.15 9.27
C ASN A 545 16.11 -0.75 9.71
N ARG A 546 16.30 0.26 8.86
CA ARG A 546 15.97 1.65 9.22
C ARG A 546 15.38 2.38 8.03
N THR A 547 14.33 3.15 8.28
CA THR A 547 13.73 4.06 7.31
C THR A 547 13.41 5.38 7.96
N PHE A 548 13.51 6.45 7.19
CA PHE A 548 13.14 7.79 7.60
C PHE A 548 12.49 8.52 6.42
N ALA A 549 11.37 9.17 6.68
CA ALA A 549 10.70 10.04 5.73
C ALA A 549 10.32 11.35 6.42
N ALA A 550 10.62 12.46 5.79
CA ALA A 550 10.19 13.78 6.22
C ALA A 550 9.54 14.51 5.05
N HIS A 551 8.47 15.24 5.33
CA HIS A 551 7.74 15.98 4.33
C HIS A 551 7.27 17.32 4.88
N ALA A 552 7.32 18.37 4.06
CA ALA A 552 6.87 19.71 4.38
C ALA A 552 5.93 20.24 3.28
N ASP A 553 4.79 20.79 3.71
CA ASP A 553 3.84 21.51 2.86
C ASP A 553 3.78 22.97 3.32
N TRP A 554 4.13 23.88 2.44
CA TRP A 554 4.15 25.32 2.71
C TRP A 554 3.31 26.09 1.69
N THR A 555 2.39 26.90 2.20
CA THR A 555 1.55 27.80 1.40
C THR A 555 1.97 29.26 1.70
N PRO A 556 3.07 29.75 1.09
CA PRO A 556 3.64 31.07 1.42
C PRO A 556 2.65 32.22 1.21
N VAL A 557 1.88 32.15 0.17
CA VAL A 557 0.84 33.11 -0.21
C VAL A 557 -0.35 32.33 -0.75
N ALA A 558 -1.56 32.89 -0.65
CA ALA A 558 -2.77 32.28 -1.19
C ALA A 558 -2.59 31.86 -2.66
N GLY A 559 -2.99 30.65 -2.98
CA GLY A 559 -2.83 30.05 -4.31
C GLY A 559 -1.46 29.42 -4.59
N HIS A 560 -0.43 29.61 -3.78
CA HIS A 560 0.91 29.05 -3.98
C HIS A 560 1.16 27.91 -2.98
N LEU A 561 1.52 26.76 -3.46
CA LEU A 561 1.90 25.59 -2.65
C LEU A 561 3.31 25.14 -3.02
N VAL A 562 4.15 24.98 -2.03
CA VAL A 562 5.46 24.33 -2.13
C VAL A 562 5.42 23.09 -1.25
N SER A 563 5.67 21.94 -1.82
CA SER A 563 5.79 20.67 -1.11
C SER A 563 7.19 20.10 -1.32
N GLY A 564 7.78 19.53 -0.27
CA GLY A 564 9.07 18.87 -0.36
C GLY A 564 9.17 17.68 0.58
N GLY A 565 9.86 16.64 0.15
CA GLY A 565 10.03 15.41 0.91
C GLY A 565 11.43 14.85 0.79
N LEU A 566 11.82 14.08 1.79
CA LEU A 566 13.06 13.33 1.85
C LEU A 566 12.75 11.92 2.37
N ASN A 567 13.27 10.91 1.67
CA ASN A 567 13.18 9.52 2.07
C ASN A 567 14.58 8.92 2.16
N TRP A 568 14.89 8.32 3.29
CA TRP A 568 16.12 7.58 3.52
C TRP A 568 15.82 6.13 3.93
N VAL A 569 16.55 5.18 3.31
CA VAL A 569 16.45 3.75 3.58
C VAL A 569 17.86 3.21 3.81
N SER A 570 18.06 2.46 4.90
CA SER A 570 19.35 1.83 5.20
C SER A 570 19.70 0.73 4.20
N SER A 571 20.94 0.27 4.21
CA SER A 571 21.36 -0.94 3.51
C SER A 571 20.55 -2.16 3.95
N GLN A 572 20.47 -3.17 3.07
CA GLN A 572 19.78 -4.43 3.29
C GLN A 572 20.53 -5.56 2.56
N HIS A 573 20.16 -6.80 2.81
CA HIS A 573 20.80 -7.96 2.22
C HIS A 573 19.88 -8.63 1.18
N PRO A 574 20.39 -9.06 0.02
CA PRO A 574 19.61 -9.83 -0.95
C PRO A 574 19.61 -11.34 -0.69
N ASP A 575 20.43 -11.84 0.24
CA ASP A 575 20.69 -13.25 0.49
C ASP A 575 20.55 -13.62 1.97
N PHE A 576 20.23 -14.89 2.25
CA PHE A 576 20.02 -15.41 3.62
C PHE A 576 21.28 -15.40 4.49
N ALA A 577 22.45 -15.61 3.87
CA ALA A 577 23.72 -15.61 4.58
C ALA A 577 24.25 -14.21 4.90
N ASN A 578 23.59 -13.15 4.36
CA ASN A 578 23.97 -11.75 4.46
C ASN A 578 25.40 -11.46 3.96
N GLN A 579 25.81 -12.15 2.90
CA GLN A 579 27.12 -11.98 2.28
C GLN A 579 27.18 -10.82 1.30
N CYS A 580 26.06 -10.49 0.68
CA CYS A 580 25.92 -9.36 -0.23
C CYS A 580 25.12 -8.23 0.40
N SER A 581 25.22 -7.04 -0.19
CA SER A 581 24.53 -5.85 0.30
C SER A 581 23.88 -5.08 -0.84
N ILE A 582 22.69 -4.55 -0.58
CA ILE A 582 22.04 -3.49 -1.34
C ILE A 582 22.33 -2.18 -0.59
N PRO A 583 22.98 -1.20 -1.22
CA PRO A 583 23.40 0.04 -0.54
C PRO A 583 22.23 0.85 -0.01
N ALA A 584 22.47 1.61 1.05
CA ALA A 584 21.56 2.63 1.52
C ALA A 584 21.37 3.73 0.48
N TYR A 585 20.18 4.34 0.47
CA TYR A 585 19.89 5.43 -0.44
C TYR A 585 19.06 6.53 0.24
N THR A 586 19.17 7.74 -0.33
CA THR A 586 18.36 8.91 0.02
C THR A 586 17.83 9.50 -1.26
N THR A 587 16.52 9.75 -1.30
CA THR A 587 15.87 10.53 -2.35
C THR A 587 15.21 11.75 -1.76
N ALA A 588 15.15 12.83 -2.52
CA ALA A 588 14.41 14.04 -2.18
C ALA A 588 13.50 14.42 -3.34
N ASP A 589 12.33 14.93 -3.00
CA ASP A 589 11.31 15.35 -3.94
C ASP A 589 10.91 16.80 -3.65
N ALA A 590 10.53 17.54 -4.68
CA ALA A 590 9.99 18.89 -4.57
C ALA A 590 8.83 19.08 -5.55
N ARG A 591 7.82 19.84 -5.16
CA ARG A 591 6.73 20.24 -6.02
C ARG A 591 6.35 21.69 -5.74
N TYR A 592 6.12 22.45 -6.78
CA TYR A 592 5.48 23.75 -6.73
C TYR A 592 4.15 23.66 -7.47
N ALA A 593 3.09 24.25 -6.88
CA ALA A 593 1.79 24.38 -7.53
C ALA A 593 1.25 25.79 -7.34
N TYR A 594 0.63 26.30 -8.39
CA TYR A 594 -0.08 27.58 -8.39
C TYR A 594 -1.54 27.34 -8.72
N GLN A 595 -2.42 27.68 -7.77
CA GLN A 595 -3.87 27.61 -7.94
C GLN A 595 -4.38 28.99 -8.40
N TRP A 596 -4.96 29.02 -9.58
CA TRP A 596 -5.63 30.20 -10.12
C TRP A 596 -7.10 29.87 -10.39
N GLN A 597 -7.98 30.42 -9.58
CA GLN A 597 -9.42 30.11 -9.61
C GLN A 597 -9.66 28.58 -9.54
N LYS A 598 -10.21 28.01 -10.62
CA LYS A 598 -10.48 26.57 -10.76
C LYS A 598 -9.34 25.77 -11.41
N ALA A 599 -8.29 26.43 -11.84
CA ALA A 599 -7.12 25.82 -12.47
C ALA A 599 -5.92 25.75 -11.52
N GLU A 600 -5.18 24.66 -11.57
CA GLU A 600 -3.89 24.48 -10.91
C GLU A 600 -2.84 24.15 -11.96
N VAL A 601 -1.71 24.85 -11.94
CA VAL A 601 -0.51 24.51 -12.71
C VAL A 601 0.57 24.05 -11.72
N SER A 602 1.26 22.97 -12.03
CA SER A 602 2.27 22.42 -11.13
C SER A 602 3.51 21.91 -11.84
N LEU A 603 4.63 21.98 -11.14
CA LEU A 603 5.91 21.39 -11.53
C LEU A 603 6.41 20.54 -10.37
N GLY A 604 6.61 19.25 -10.60
CA GLY A 604 7.14 18.29 -9.63
C GLY A 604 8.49 17.74 -10.07
N ILE A 605 9.35 17.46 -9.12
CA ILE A 605 10.65 16.81 -9.34
C ILE A 605 10.75 15.68 -8.32
N THR A 606 10.97 14.45 -8.77
CA THR A 606 11.29 13.30 -7.92
C THR A 606 12.75 12.93 -8.07
N ASN A 607 13.36 12.36 -7.01
CA ASN A 607 14.78 12.07 -6.95
C ASN A 607 15.64 13.28 -7.38
N LEU A 608 15.43 14.42 -6.72
CA LEU A 608 15.99 15.74 -7.05
C LEU A 608 17.51 15.70 -7.29
N PHE A 609 18.25 14.87 -6.54
CA PHE A 609 19.70 14.77 -6.62
C PHE A 609 20.21 13.71 -7.62
N ASP A 610 19.31 13.14 -8.42
CA ASP A 610 19.63 12.11 -9.44
C ASP A 610 20.41 10.92 -8.84
N ARG A 611 20.02 10.48 -7.64
CA ARG A 611 20.66 9.34 -6.98
C ARG A 611 20.44 8.07 -7.78
N LYS A 612 21.51 7.40 -8.16
CA LYS A 612 21.45 6.03 -8.72
C LYS A 612 21.31 5.04 -7.57
N PHE A 613 20.26 4.25 -7.56
CA PHE A 613 19.97 3.28 -6.51
C PHE A 613 19.10 2.14 -7.03
N TYR A 614 18.94 1.11 -6.23
CA TYR A 614 18.02 -0.01 -6.45
C TYR A 614 17.49 -0.51 -5.11
N THR A 615 16.26 -1.02 -5.11
CA THR A 615 15.56 -1.48 -3.92
C THR A 615 15.54 -3.00 -3.82
N GLN A 616 15.88 -3.71 -4.91
CA GLN A 616 15.90 -5.16 -4.96
C GLN A 616 17.01 -5.71 -5.85
N ALA A 617 17.51 -6.86 -5.41
CA ALA A 617 18.42 -7.74 -6.13
C ALA A 617 18.20 -9.16 -5.61
N PHE A 618 18.43 -10.19 -6.45
CA PHE A 618 18.02 -11.56 -6.09
C PHE A 618 19.17 -12.58 -6.13
N ARG A 619 20.38 -12.15 -6.40
CA ARG A 619 21.52 -13.07 -6.49
C ARG A 619 22.74 -12.48 -5.80
N CYS A 620 23.35 -13.30 -4.95
CA CYS A 620 24.66 -13.07 -4.35
C CYS A 620 25.62 -14.13 -4.90
N ALA A 621 26.70 -13.71 -5.53
CA ALA A 621 27.72 -14.62 -6.05
C ALA A 621 29.10 -14.08 -5.67
N ALA A 622 29.88 -14.87 -4.92
CA ALA A 622 31.22 -14.50 -4.44
C ALA A 622 31.26 -13.09 -3.77
N GLY A 623 30.26 -12.78 -2.95
CA GLY A 623 30.16 -11.47 -2.27
C GLY A 623 29.70 -10.31 -3.17
N VAL A 624 29.35 -10.57 -4.43
CA VAL A 624 28.89 -9.56 -5.38
C VAL A 624 27.38 -9.66 -5.59
N THR A 625 26.66 -8.54 -5.38
CA THR A 625 25.23 -8.43 -5.64
C THR A 625 24.95 -8.42 -7.14
N ASN A 626 24.08 -9.30 -7.60
CA ASN A 626 23.65 -9.43 -8.99
C ASN A 626 22.12 -9.58 -9.09
N SER A 627 21.59 -9.64 -10.32
CA SER A 627 20.17 -9.58 -10.61
C SER A 627 19.53 -8.31 -10.02
N ILE A 628 20.16 -7.17 -10.33
CA ILE A 628 19.85 -5.83 -9.81
C ILE A 628 18.74 -5.23 -10.65
N TYR A 629 17.73 -4.65 -10.00
CA TYR A 629 16.65 -3.89 -10.62
C TYR A 629 16.79 -2.41 -10.26
N PRO A 630 17.36 -1.57 -11.16
CA PRO A 630 17.56 -0.15 -10.93
C PRO A 630 16.24 0.60 -10.78
N GLU A 631 16.23 1.59 -9.90
CA GLU A 631 15.14 2.58 -9.76
C GLU A 631 15.38 3.80 -10.67
N ALA A 632 14.32 4.61 -10.83
CA ALA A 632 14.37 5.80 -11.66
C ALA A 632 15.34 6.86 -11.10
N GLY A 633 16.11 7.50 -11.97
CA GLY A 633 16.84 8.71 -11.69
C GLY A 633 15.89 9.91 -11.52
N ARG A 634 16.45 11.14 -11.59
CA ARG A 634 15.64 12.36 -11.50
C ARG A 634 14.58 12.41 -12.58
N ALA A 635 13.33 12.68 -12.17
CA ALA A 635 12.22 12.88 -13.07
C ALA A 635 11.51 14.20 -12.78
N ILE A 636 11.11 14.91 -13.85
CA ILE A 636 10.41 16.19 -13.78
C ILE A 636 9.05 15.97 -14.44
N VAL A 637 7.98 16.47 -13.82
CA VAL A 637 6.61 16.41 -14.33
C VAL A 637 5.98 17.79 -14.25
N ALA A 638 5.50 18.30 -15.38
CA ALA A 638 4.64 19.48 -15.43
C ALA A 638 3.20 19.04 -15.65
N ALA A 639 2.26 19.68 -14.96
CA ALA A 639 0.86 19.30 -15.05
C ALA A 639 -0.09 20.49 -14.87
N VAL A 640 -1.30 20.33 -15.45
CA VAL A 640 -2.44 21.23 -15.28
C VAL A 640 -3.63 20.42 -14.78
N ARG A 641 -4.35 20.98 -13.80
CA ARG A 641 -5.62 20.46 -13.29
C ARG A 641 -6.68 21.54 -13.37
N ILE A 642 -7.88 21.18 -13.81
CA ILE A 642 -9.05 22.06 -13.84
C ILE A 642 -10.17 21.42 -13.03
N LYS A 643 -10.81 22.19 -12.15
CA LYS A 643 -11.96 21.77 -11.33
C LYS A 643 -13.22 22.53 -11.79
N PHE A 644 -14.37 21.86 -11.79
CA PHE A 644 -15.65 22.40 -12.25
C PHE A 644 -16.69 22.41 -11.12
#